data_7087b81a880245b086d91fc89ef5d40f
#
_entry.id   7087b81a880245b086d91fc89ef5d40f
#
_cell.length_a   1.000
_cell.length_b   1.000
_cell.length_c   1.000
_cell.angle_alpha   90.00
_cell.angle_beta   90.00
_cell.angle_gamma   90.00
#
_symmetry.space_group_name_H-M   'P 1'
#
loop_
_entity.id
_entity.type
_entity.pdbx_description
1 polymer ?
#
loop_
_entity_poly.entity_id
_entity_poly.type
_entity_poly.pdbx_seq_one_letter_code
_entity_poly.pdbx_strand_id
1 'polypeptide(L)'
;MELNKTSQQKIKLSLLATAMVFALSACDGDDGTNGIDGVDGAPGQDGAPGQDGTPGFAAATFLVANNGDDNRNTVTAIDQNANALSTVTTGANEGIVFTQSGALVQAGDSDLPLVRSFCGFDAQSNYMMNRGHELTGAATGLVNPKGIAFAEEAGLIMVADFNGQKISVFGGQAAGDVAPIAEIMTSAKPWDLAYDEESDRLYVALTDGTLAVYDDVASSDFAPSVMRSVVPSDADGNQLSINLHGIVYEPMSNRIVLSDVGDAAVADDGQIFVLDNVSTADGATVPTRVIGGATTQLGNPVDIILTGSDLRVAEKSNDAILVFSNIFNGESGDVAPTLSTPSVKPESLAEFTDLETMVDASDDGITTMPIRGLSVSSNPSTDSETTGQVAQYSAVLSSELSTFDSGMSIESAAYTASGDGVITFDNPDTSTGGLIVVNRLKTMRDGMMYSDSYDHMIVGSETGLIAPKGLDISSDDGMVFVADVNETTPAVRVFSPCASGNVAPLLTLEAANGARPWDVDYDPSTDSAYLALTNGTVAVFEEVVRKMESGQTVITGEDRLIVPASDGTAFAAPTNIHGIDYDSQSDSLVISDVGSAADATDGKLYVISGAGSADGLANVSVNIAGPNSMLGNPVDLMLSNGHVYVAEKSNGMILRFDNILNASSGDIDPTFSMMYPAPESVQVLPVK
;
A
#
# COMPACT_ATOMS: atom_id res chain seq x y z
N MET A 1 -41.97 -5.60 -22.34
CA MET A 1 -42.60 -6.29 -21.19
C MET A 1 -41.95 -5.69 -19.97
N GLU A 2 -42.57 -4.62 -19.47
CA GLU A 2 -42.12 -3.86 -18.29
C GLU A 2 -42.41 -4.67 -17.03
N LEU A 3 -41.44 -4.74 -16.13
CA LEU A 3 -41.68 -5.07 -14.70
C LEU A 3 -40.64 -4.43 -13.79
N ASN A 4 -41.07 -3.28 -13.29
CA ASN A 4 -41.01 -2.85 -11.88
C ASN A 4 -39.66 -2.69 -11.17
N LYS A 5 -39.15 -1.44 -11.27
CA LYS A 5 -38.20 -0.83 -10.34
C LYS A 5 -38.94 -0.19 -9.14
N THR A 6 -39.46 -0.95 -8.21
CA THR A 6 -40.12 -0.37 -7.01
C THR A 6 -40.07 -1.28 -5.78
N SER A 7 -38.92 -1.84 -5.44
CA SER A 7 -38.81 -2.59 -4.17
C SER A 7 -37.53 -2.41 -3.35
N GLN A 8 -36.67 -1.49 -3.69
CA GLN A 8 -35.42 -1.26 -2.92
C GLN A 8 -35.40 0.00 -2.05
N GLN A 9 -36.48 0.74 -1.94
CA GLN A 9 -36.52 1.99 -1.14
C GLN A 9 -37.27 1.93 0.19
N LYS A 10 -37.61 0.74 0.73
CA LYS A 10 -38.40 0.63 1.99
C LYS A 10 -37.76 -0.10 3.16
N ILE A 11 -36.44 -0.28 3.21
CA ILE A 11 -35.76 -0.95 4.34
C ILE A 11 -34.74 -0.06 5.07
N LYS A 12 -34.88 1.24 5.05
CA LYS A 12 -34.02 2.13 5.83
C LYS A 12 -34.73 3.10 6.79
N LEU A 13 -35.96 2.80 7.18
CA LEU A 13 -36.63 3.66 8.15
C LEU A 13 -37.52 2.84 9.11
N SER A 14 -36.91 2.00 9.97
CA SER A 14 -37.65 1.36 11.07
C SER A 14 -36.68 0.74 12.10
N LEU A 15 -35.86 1.57 12.73
CA LEU A 15 -35.13 1.16 13.96
C LEU A 15 -34.74 2.41 14.76
N LEU A 16 -35.72 3.21 15.15
CA LEU A 16 -35.52 4.21 16.18
C LEU A 16 -36.88 4.58 16.81
N ALA A 17 -37.45 3.69 17.58
CA ALA A 17 -38.49 4.00 18.57
C ALA A 17 -38.89 2.74 19.32
N THR A 18 -38.17 2.34 20.35
CA THR A 18 -38.71 1.53 21.46
C THR A 18 -37.72 1.50 22.61
N ALA A 19 -37.67 2.57 23.37
CA ALA A 19 -37.11 2.55 24.70
C ALA A 19 -37.72 3.73 25.48
N MET A 20 -38.90 3.55 26.01
CA MET A 20 -39.46 4.23 27.17
C MET A 20 -40.89 3.73 27.36
N VAL A 21 -41.10 2.95 28.38
CA VAL A 21 -42.24 2.87 29.28
C VAL A 21 -42.13 1.51 29.97
N PHE A 22 -41.69 1.52 31.20
CA PHE A 22 -42.15 0.65 32.30
C PHE A 22 -41.61 1.19 33.63
N ALA A 23 -42.38 2.05 34.24
CA ALA A 23 -42.34 2.23 35.67
C ALA A 23 -43.78 2.55 36.07
N LEU A 24 -44.29 1.73 36.98
CA LEU A 24 -45.34 1.99 37.96
C LEU A 24 -46.24 0.78 38.11
N SER A 25 -46.01 0.00 39.13
CA SER A 25 -47.08 -0.58 39.90
C SER A 25 -46.57 -0.75 41.33
N ALA A 26 -47.24 -0.04 42.23
CA ALA A 26 -47.04 0.00 43.66
C ALA A 26 -47.45 -1.30 44.35
N CYS A 27 -46.75 -1.64 45.41
CA CYS A 27 -47.34 -2.43 46.55
C CYS A 27 -47.12 -1.68 47.82
N ASP A 28 -48.22 -1.40 48.50
CA ASP A 28 -48.28 -0.91 49.88
C ASP A 28 -47.63 -1.90 50.84
N GLY A 29 -46.85 -1.41 51.77
CA GLY A 29 -46.25 -2.16 52.85
C GLY A 29 -45.87 -1.21 53.99
N ASP A 30 -46.31 -1.54 55.18
CA ASP A 30 -46.38 -0.79 56.46
C ASP A 30 -45.16 0.02 56.86
N ASP A 31 -45.45 1.11 57.62
CA ASP A 31 -44.55 2.14 58.18
C ASP A 31 -43.47 1.55 59.07
N GLY A 32 -42.24 1.52 58.56
CA GLY A 32 -41.02 1.31 59.33
C GLY A 32 -40.51 2.65 59.91
N THR A 33 -40.13 2.66 61.18
CA THR A 33 -39.57 3.79 61.91
C THR A 33 -38.38 4.43 61.21
N ASN A 34 -38.39 5.78 61.15
CA ASN A 34 -37.31 6.59 60.54
C ASN A 34 -35.92 6.18 61.03
N GLY A 35 -35.06 5.78 60.10
CA GLY A 35 -33.63 5.62 60.35
C GLY A 35 -32.97 6.99 60.53
N ILE A 36 -31.96 7.05 61.37
CA ILE A 36 -31.13 8.21 61.59
C ILE A 36 -30.39 8.54 60.30
N ASP A 37 -30.48 9.83 59.85
CA ASP A 37 -29.74 10.31 58.69
C ASP A 37 -28.26 10.01 58.86
N GLY A 38 -27.65 9.36 57.84
CA GLY A 38 -26.22 9.13 57.81
C GLY A 38 -25.47 10.44 57.65
N VAL A 39 -24.34 10.58 58.33
CA VAL A 39 -23.44 11.73 58.20
C VAL A 39 -22.92 11.77 56.77
N ASP A 40 -23.02 12.94 56.12
CA ASP A 40 -22.45 13.14 54.80
C ASP A 40 -20.96 12.74 54.79
N GLY A 41 -20.58 11.92 53.80
CA GLY A 41 -19.19 11.59 53.59
C GLY A 41 -18.34 12.81 53.30
N ALA A 42 -17.12 12.85 53.79
CA ALA A 42 -16.18 13.93 53.50
C ALA A 42 -16.05 14.11 51.96
N PRO A 43 -15.98 15.36 51.45
CA PRO A 43 -15.71 15.59 50.04
C PRO A 43 -14.47 14.82 49.58
N GLY A 44 -14.56 14.12 48.46
CA GLY A 44 -13.41 13.47 47.86
C GLY A 44 -12.29 14.50 47.61
N GLN A 45 -11.05 14.11 47.87
CA GLN A 45 -9.91 14.95 47.48
C GLN A 45 -9.94 15.13 45.96
N ASP A 46 -9.77 16.36 45.51
CA ASP A 46 -9.52 16.66 44.11
C ASP A 46 -8.35 15.81 43.64
N GLY A 47 -8.51 15.09 42.53
CA GLY A 47 -7.44 14.35 41.89
C GLY A 47 -6.25 15.30 41.60
N ALA A 48 -5.05 14.83 41.77
CA ALA A 48 -3.86 15.58 41.37
C ALA A 48 -4.06 16.08 39.94
N PRO A 49 -3.67 17.33 39.61
CA PRO A 49 -3.67 17.79 38.23
C PRO A 49 -2.94 16.74 37.36
N GLY A 50 -3.56 16.35 36.25
CA GLY A 50 -2.89 15.50 35.28
C GLY A 50 -1.53 16.11 34.93
N GLN A 51 -0.47 15.31 34.90
CA GLN A 51 0.79 15.79 34.33
C GLN A 51 0.46 16.27 32.92
N ASP A 52 0.90 17.49 32.62
CA ASP A 52 0.90 17.95 31.23
C ASP A 52 1.64 16.86 30.44
N GLY A 53 0.95 16.28 29.46
CA GLY A 53 1.58 15.33 28.54
C GLY A 53 2.87 15.97 28.02
N THR A 54 3.92 15.21 27.89
CA THR A 54 5.13 15.63 27.15
C THR A 54 4.60 16.30 25.88
N PRO A 55 5.08 17.52 25.51
CA PRO A 55 4.66 18.13 24.27
C PRO A 55 4.86 17.08 23.16
N GLY A 56 3.77 16.56 22.62
CA GLY A 56 3.85 15.65 21.49
C GLY A 56 4.58 16.40 20.38
N PHE A 57 5.55 15.80 19.76
CA PHE A 57 6.13 16.36 18.54
C PHE A 57 4.95 16.58 17.59
N ALA A 58 4.88 17.78 16.97
CA ALA A 58 3.88 18.05 15.96
C ALA A 58 4.08 17.00 14.84
N ALA A 59 3.06 16.18 14.60
CA ALA A 59 3.09 15.22 13.52
C ALA A 59 3.11 15.96 12.17
N ALA A 60 3.86 15.48 11.21
CA ALA A 60 3.78 15.97 9.85
C ALA A 60 2.36 15.71 9.33
N THR A 61 1.86 16.65 8.54
CA THR A 61 0.54 16.56 7.94
C THR A 61 0.60 16.77 6.44
N PHE A 62 1.66 17.45 5.97
CA PHE A 62 1.86 17.75 4.56
C PHE A 62 3.33 17.66 4.18
N LEU A 63 3.55 17.40 2.90
CA LEU A 63 4.86 17.42 2.26
C LEU A 63 4.90 18.60 1.28
N VAL A 64 6.06 19.25 1.18
CA VAL A 64 6.30 20.36 0.27
C VAL A 64 7.52 20.05 -0.59
N ALA A 65 7.36 19.94 -1.91
CA ALA A 65 8.48 19.93 -2.83
C ALA A 65 9.08 21.33 -2.94
N ASN A 66 10.40 21.44 -2.95
CA ASN A 66 11.10 22.72 -2.98
C ASN A 66 11.91 22.87 -4.27
N ASN A 67 11.87 24.09 -4.85
CA ASN A 67 12.53 24.42 -6.10
C ASN A 67 13.25 25.80 -6.06
N GLY A 68 13.89 26.11 -4.95
CA GLY A 68 14.74 27.31 -4.81
C GLY A 68 16.21 26.98 -5.03
N ASP A 69 17.03 28.00 -5.27
CA ASP A 69 18.47 27.83 -5.51
C ASP A 69 19.20 27.08 -4.40
N ASP A 70 18.79 27.31 -3.13
CA ASP A 70 19.43 26.73 -1.95
C ASP A 70 18.75 25.43 -1.43
N ASN A 71 17.50 25.16 -1.85
CA ASN A 71 16.71 24.02 -1.35
C ASN A 71 16.10 23.15 -2.47
N ARG A 72 16.53 23.34 -3.71
CA ARG A 72 16.10 22.54 -4.85
C ARG A 72 16.36 21.05 -4.62
N ASN A 73 15.51 20.22 -5.15
CA ASN A 73 15.60 18.75 -5.03
C ASN A 73 15.41 18.25 -3.61
N THR A 74 14.63 18.94 -2.80
CA THR A 74 14.28 18.53 -1.45
C THR A 74 12.77 18.48 -1.26
N VAL A 75 12.32 17.69 -0.29
CA VAL A 75 10.96 17.69 0.23
C VAL A 75 11.00 18.03 1.72
N THR A 76 10.15 18.93 2.15
CA THR A 76 10.01 19.35 3.54
C THR A 76 8.69 18.83 4.11
N ALA A 77 8.75 18.09 5.21
CA ALA A 77 7.57 17.72 5.98
C ALA A 77 7.16 18.91 6.87
N ILE A 78 5.87 19.26 6.86
CA ILE A 78 5.31 20.38 7.62
C ILE A 78 4.11 19.94 8.45
N ASP A 79 3.86 20.66 9.56
CA ASP A 79 2.67 20.48 10.38
C ASP A 79 1.42 21.18 9.80
N GLN A 80 0.29 21.08 10.49
CA GLN A 80 -0.98 21.72 10.08
C GLN A 80 -0.89 23.25 9.92
N ASN A 81 0.06 23.88 10.61
CA ASN A 81 0.29 25.34 10.54
C ASN A 81 1.40 25.70 9.53
N ALA A 82 1.80 24.74 8.72
CA ALA A 82 2.90 24.83 7.74
C ALA A 82 4.28 25.12 8.37
N ASN A 83 4.50 24.80 9.65
CA ASN A 83 5.83 24.85 10.22
C ASN A 83 6.67 23.67 9.75
N ALA A 84 7.89 23.94 9.30
CA ALA A 84 8.83 22.90 8.86
C ALA A 84 9.28 22.02 10.03
N LEU A 85 9.19 20.71 9.86
CA LEU A 85 9.60 19.70 10.83
C LEU A 85 10.92 19.05 10.43
N SER A 86 11.01 18.58 9.18
CA SER A 86 12.20 17.95 8.62
C SER A 86 12.30 18.23 7.13
N THR A 87 13.50 18.11 6.58
CA THR A 87 13.73 18.27 5.13
C THR A 87 14.69 17.19 4.66
N VAL A 88 14.32 16.52 3.58
CA VAL A 88 15.10 15.46 2.95
C VAL A 88 15.45 15.81 1.51
N THR A 89 16.59 15.33 1.03
CA THR A 89 17.00 15.47 -0.36
C THR A 89 16.45 14.31 -1.17
N THR A 90 15.64 14.60 -2.18
CA THR A 90 15.01 13.58 -3.04
C THR A 90 15.62 13.52 -4.44
N GLY A 91 16.36 14.55 -4.85
CA GLY A 91 16.92 14.63 -6.21
C GLY A 91 15.89 14.97 -7.28
N ALA A 92 14.66 15.33 -6.92
CA ALA A 92 13.60 15.82 -7.80
C ALA A 92 12.97 17.08 -7.22
N ASN A 93 12.28 17.90 -8.00
CA ASN A 93 11.95 19.27 -7.61
C ASN A 93 10.62 19.80 -8.13
N GLU A 94 9.80 18.95 -8.72
CA GLU A 94 8.50 19.33 -9.31
C GLU A 94 7.34 18.67 -8.54
N GLY A 95 6.24 18.38 -9.20
CA GLY A 95 5.02 17.84 -8.61
C GLY A 95 5.24 16.63 -7.73
N ILE A 96 4.47 16.55 -6.63
CA ILE A 96 4.49 15.41 -5.71
C ILE A 96 3.08 14.90 -5.47
N VAL A 97 2.99 13.60 -5.24
CA VAL A 97 1.79 12.95 -4.69
C VAL A 97 2.23 11.92 -3.64
N PHE A 98 1.45 11.79 -2.56
CA PHE A 98 1.66 10.76 -1.56
C PHE A 98 0.55 9.73 -1.68
N THR A 99 0.91 8.47 -1.93
CA THR A 99 -0.05 7.39 -2.19
C THR A 99 -0.59 6.80 -0.88
N GLN A 100 -1.75 6.15 -0.95
CA GLN A 100 -2.31 5.42 0.19
C GLN A 100 -1.42 4.24 0.65
N SER A 101 -0.51 3.78 -0.19
CA SER A 101 0.48 2.74 0.16
C SER A 101 1.72 3.30 0.87
N GLY A 102 1.76 4.61 1.16
CA GLY A 102 2.89 5.25 1.83
C GLY A 102 4.08 5.58 0.92
N ALA A 103 3.88 5.60 -0.39
CA ALA A 103 4.91 6.01 -1.33
C ALA A 103 4.78 7.51 -1.66
N LEU A 104 5.91 8.24 -1.64
CA LEU A 104 6.01 9.56 -2.23
C LEU A 104 6.44 9.41 -3.69
N VAL A 105 5.63 9.90 -4.62
CA VAL A 105 5.96 9.95 -6.05
C VAL A 105 6.26 11.41 -6.42
N GLN A 106 7.40 11.67 -7.05
CA GLN A 106 7.88 13.02 -7.36
C GLN A 106 8.41 13.14 -8.78
N ALA A 107 8.09 14.23 -9.47
CA ALA A 107 8.63 14.59 -10.78
C ALA A 107 9.92 15.41 -10.64
N GLY A 108 10.83 15.21 -11.60
CA GLY A 108 11.99 16.06 -11.84
C GLY A 108 11.84 16.82 -13.15
N ASP A 109 12.49 17.96 -13.27
CA ASP A 109 12.34 18.88 -14.41
C ASP A 109 13.18 18.50 -15.65
N SER A 110 13.25 19.44 -16.62
CA SER A 110 13.92 19.24 -17.92
C SER A 110 15.41 18.91 -17.85
N ASP A 111 16.08 19.24 -16.76
CA ASP A 111 17.50 18.92 -16.58
C ASP A 111 17.71 17.45 -16.20
N LEU A 112 16.71 16.88 -15.52
CA LEU A 112 16.64 15.49 -15.17
C LEU A 112 15.18 15.01 -15.29
N PRO A 113 14.68 14.78 -16.51
CA PRO A 113 13.30 14.33 -16.71
C PRO A 113 13.14 12.92 -16.17
N LEU A 114 12.49 12.82 -15.02
CA LEU A 114 12.23 11.56 -14.33
C LEU A 114 10.95 11.62 -13.52
N VAL A 115 10.41 10.45 -13.15
CA VAL A 115 9.48 10.28 -12.07
C VAL A 115 10.10 9.30 -11.08
N ARG A 116 10.12 9.65 -9.81
CA ARG A 116 10.76 8.89 -8.75
C ARG A 116 9.74 8.50 -7.69
N SER A 117 9.74 7.23 -7.30
CA SER A 117 8.92 6.71 -6.21
C SER A 117 9.79 6.36 -5.02
N PHE A 118 9.36 6.79 -3.83
CA PHE A 118 10.06 6.59 -2.58
C PHE A 118 9.13 5.87 -1.61
N CYS A 119 9.54 4.73 -1.08
CA CYS A 119 8.79 4.02 -0.06
C CYS A 119 9.35 4.25 1.34
N GLY A 120 8.46 4.23 2.34
CA GLY A 120 8.87 4.40 3.74
C GLY A 120 9.34 5.81 4.05
N PHE A 121 8.67 6.81 3.50
CA PHE A 121 8.86 8.19 3.88
C PHE A 121 8.27 8.39 5.27
N ASP A 122 9.15 8.60 6.25
CA ASP A 122 8.79 8.87 7.64
C ASP A 122 8.86 10.36 7.90
N ALA A 123 7.81 10.88 8.55
CA ALA A 123 7.69 12.29 8.95
C ALA A 123 8.81 12.78 9.87
N GLN A 124 9.53 11.86 10.52
CA GLN A 124 10.56 12.23 11.51
C GLN A 124 11.96 12.25 10.94
N SER A 125 12.15 11.79 9.65
CA SER A 125 13.35 11.55 9.32
C SER A 125 14.04 11.44 8.23
N ASN A 126 14.42 10.73 8.08
CA ASN A 126 15.58 10.23 7.42
C ASN A 126 15.12 9.27 6.35
N TYR A 127 14.60 9.85 5.34
CA TYR A 127 14.30 9.12 4.13
C TYR A 127 15.57 8.38 3.67
N MET A 128 15.47 7.07 3.57
CA MET A 128 16.56 6.26 3.01
C MET A 128 16.47 6.26 1.48
N MET A 129 17.29 7.07 0.83
CA MET A 129 17.33 7.24 -0.64
C MET A 129 17.49 5.94 -1.43
N ASN A 130 17.89 4.85 -0.78
CA ASN A 130 18.09 3.54 -1.41
C ASN A 130 16.84 2.66 -1.48
N ARG A 131 15.68 3.20 -1.09
CA ARG A 131 14.41 2.45 -1.01
C ARG A 131 13.40 2.84 -2.08
N GLY A 132 13.85 3.47 -3.15
CA GLY A 132 12.97 3.92 -4.23
C GLY A 132 13.37 3.40 -5.59
N HIS A 133 12.48 3.55 -6.54
CA HIS A 133 12.75 3.34 -7.95
C HIS A 133 12.44 4.60 -8.76
N GLU A 134 12.92 4.65 -9.98
CA GLU A 134 12.71 5.81 -10.84
C GLU A 134 12.39 5.40 -12.29
N LEU A 135 11.53 6.16 -12.93
CA LEU A 135 11.30 6.16 -14.35
C LEU A 135 12.20 7.21 -14.97
N THR A 136 13.21 6.80 -15.74
CA THR A 136 14.16 7.72 -16.39
C THR A 136 14.79 7.05 -17.60
N GLY A 137 15.10 7.84 -18.61
CA GLY A 137 15.70 7.36 -19.85
C GLY A 137 14.89 7.75 -21.08
N ALA A 138 15.42 7.39 -22.26
CA ALA A 138 14.84 7.84 -23.51
C ALA A 138 13.51 7.17 -23.87
N ALA A 139 13.30 5.92 -23.44
CA ALA A 139 12.07 5.20 -23.71
C ALA A 139 10.87 5.76 -22.95
N THR A 140 11.08 6.39 -21.77
CA THR A 140 10.00 7.03 -21.02
C THR A 140 9.31 8.15 -21.79
N GLY A 141 10.00 8.74 -22.75
CA GLY A 141 9.50 9.87 -23.53
C GLY A 141 9.24 11.13 -22.69
N LEU A 142 9.63 11.18 -21.42
CA LEU A 142 9.51 12.34 -20.55
C LEU A 142 10.46 13.44 -20.99
N VAL A 143 9.97 14.67 -21.05
CA VAL A 143 10.73 15.85 -21.48
C VAL A 143 10.86 16.88 -20.37
N ASN A 144 9.73 17.20 -19.71
CA ASN A 144 9.67 18.15 -18.60
C ASN A 144 8.45 17.86 -17.75
N PRO A 145 8.46 16.78 -16.97
CA PRO A 145 7.35 16.43 -16.10
C PRO A 145 7.12 17.51 -15.04
N LYS A 146 5.86 17.77 -14.71
CA LYS A 146 5.39 18.75 -13.73
C LYS A 146 4.45 18.08 -12.72
N GLY A 147 3.15 18.26 -12.79
CA GLY A 147 2.18 17.65 -11.90
C GLY A 147 2.05 16.14 -12.10
N ILE A 148 1.65 15.46 -11.05
CA ILE A 148 1.43 14.00 -11.02
C ILE A 148 0.09 13.72 -10.36
N ALA A 149 -0.70 12.80 -10.94
CA ALA A 149 -1.81 12.13 -10.26
C ALA A 149 -1.51 10.63 -10.15
N PHE A 150 -1.88 10.06 -9.02
CA PHE A 150 -1.81 8.62 -8.80
C PHE A 150 -3.23 8.04 -8.70
N ALA A 151 -3.54 7.09 -9.56
CA ALA A 151 -4.81 6.37 -9.55
C ALA A 151 -4.69 5.18 -8.60
N GLU A 152 -5.31 5.28 -7.43
CA GLU A 152 -5.10 4.34 -6.32
C GLU A 152 -5.68 2.95 -6.60
N GLU A 153 -6.84 2.85 -7.27
CA GLU A 153 -7.46 1.56 -7.56
C GLU A 153 -6.78 0.85 -8.75
N ALA A 154 -6.47 1.61 -9.80
CA ALA A 154 -5.82 1.08 -11.00
C ALA A 154 -4.30 0.92 -10.84
N GLY A 155 -3.68 1.57 -9.85
CA GLY A 155 -2.23 1.61 -9.65
C GLY A 155 -1.53 2.27 -10.83
N LEU A 156 -1.97 3.46 -11.26
CA LEU A 156 -1.41 4.17 -12.41
C LEU A 156 -0.82 5.51 -11.99
N ILE A 157 0.32 5.84 -12.58
CA ILE A 157 0.95 7.17 -12.50
C ILE A 157 0.59 7.93 -13.76
N MET A 158 -0.06 9.08 -13.62
CA MET A 158 -0.32 10.02 -14.71
C MET A 158 0.54 11.27 -14.53
N VAL A 159 1.29 11.64 -15.55
CA VAL A 159 2.29 12.71 -15.49
C VAL A 159 1.99 13.81 -16.51
N ALA A 160 1.83 15.04 -16.04
CA ALA A 160 1.76 16.21 -16.92
C ALA A 160 3.16 16.53 -17.47
N ASP A 161 3.42 16.14 -18.70
CA ASP A 161 4.70 16.42 -19.38
C ASP A 161 4.61 17.74 -20.15
N PHE A 162 5.03 18.81 -19.48
CA PHE A 162 4.87 20.20 -19.95
C PHE A 162 5.45 20.44 -21.35
N ASN A 163 6.72 20.13 -21.57
CA ASN A 163 7.35 20.33 -22.86
C ASN A 163 7.02 19.21 -23.87
N GLY A 164 6.60 18.05 -23.37
CA GLY A 164 6.03 16.98 -24.20
C GLY A 164 4.64 17.31 -24.73
N GLN A 165 3.94 18.25 -24.11
CA GLN A 165 2.55 18.64 -24.41
C GLN A 165 1.61 17.43 -24.41
N LYS A 166 1.72 16.60 -23.36
CA LYS A 166 0.98 15.35 -23.20
C LYS A 166 0.83 14.97 -21.74
N ILE A 167 -0.07 14.05 -21.47
CA ILE A 167 -0.08 13.26 -20.24
C ILE A 167 0.50 11.90 -20.56
N SER A 168 1.56 11.51 -19.86
CA SER A 168 2.16 10.18 -19.94
C SER A 168 1.63 9.30 -18.82
N VAL A 169 1.19 8.08 -19.16
CA VAL A 169 0.61 7.12 -18.21
C VAL A 169 1.55 5.93 -18.05
N PHE A 170 1.88 5.59 -16.80
CA PHE A 170 2.70 4.44 -16.45
C PHE A 170 1.99 3.58 -15.39
N GLY A 171 2.36 2.32 -15.26
CA GLY A 171 1.99 1.51 -14.12
C GLY A 171 2.68 2.01 -12.85
N GLY A 172 2.03 1.81 -11.70
CA GLY A 172 2.53 2.29 -10.39
C GLY A 172 3.86 1.67 -9.99
N GLN A 173 4.18 0.47 -10.53
CA GLN A 173 5.43 -0.25 -10.28
C GLN A 173 6.42 -0.19 -11.46
N ALA A 174 6.14 0.60 -12.49
CA ALA A 174 7.07 0.77 -13.61
C ALA A 174 8.38 1.44 -13.16
N ALA A 175 9.51 0.94 -13.64
CA ALA A 175 10.84 1.41 -13.25
C ALA A 175 11.85 1.36 -14.42
N GLY A 176 12.83 2.25 -14.38
CA GLY A 176 13.91 2.29 -15.37
C GLY A 176 13.54 3.01 -16.67
N ASP A 177 14.18 2.61 -17.77
CA ASP A 177 14.01 3.20 -19.11
C ASP A 177 12.93 2.43 -19.90
N VAL A 178 11.66 2.64 -19.53
CA VAL A 178 10.51 1.93 -20.09
C VAL A 178 9.54 2.91 -20.76
N ALA A 179 8.80 2.41 -21.75
CA ALA A 179 7.79 3.21 -22.43
C ALA A 179 6.53 3.38 -21.56
N PRO A 180 5.84 4.54 -21.64
CA PRO A 180 4.53 4.68 -21.02
C PRO A 180 3.52 3.70 -21.65
N ILE A 181 2.50 3.33 -20.85
CA ILE A 181 1.36 2.55 -21.31
C ILE A 181 0.62 3.30 -22.40
N ALA A 182 0.46 4.60 -22.19
CA ALA A 182 -0.25 5.49 -23.10
C ALA A 182 0.23 6.94 -22.99
N GLU A 183 -0.06 7.71 -24.03
CA GLU A 183 0.18 9.15 -24.09
C GLU A 183 -1.09 9.85 -24.56
N ILE A 184 -1.62 10.79 -23.76
CA ILE A 184 -2.78 11.60 -24.09
C ILE A 184 -2.28 12.99 -24.48
N MET A 185 -2.40 13.35 -25.75
CA MET A 185 -1.97 14.66 -26.26
C MET A 185 -2.91 15.76 -25.78
N THR A 186 -2.33 16.89 -25.31
CA THR A 186 -3.08 18.06 -24.86
C THR A 186 -3.08 19.19 -25.87
N SER A 187 -4.09 20.08 -25.83
CA SER A 187 -4.21 21.22 -26.76
C SER A 187 -3.16 22.31 -26.52
N ALA A 188 -2.71 22.44 -25.27
CA ALA A 188 -1.65 23.33 -24.82
C ALA A 188 -0.76 22.60 -23.81
N LYS A 189 0.28 23.26 -23.31
CA LYS A 189 1.19 22.66 -22.35
C LYS A 189 0.48 22.39 -21.01
N PRO A 190 0.44 21.13 -20.53
CA PRO A 190 -0.14 20.80 -19.23
C PRO A 190 0.82 21.21 -18.12
N TRP A 191 0.27 21.70 -16.99
CA TRP A 191 1.06 21.92 -15.79
C TRP A 191 0.73 20.89 -14.72
N ASP A 192 -0.56 20.69 -14.45
CA ASP A 192 -1.01 19.80 -13.42
C ASP A 192 -2.30 19.09 -13.83
N LEU A 193 -2.69 18.05 -13.10
CA LEU A 193 -3.83 17.19 -13.43
C LEU A 193 -4.51 16.61 -12.18
N ALA A 194 -5.80 16.32 -12.31
CA ALA A 194 -6.56 15.57 -11.33
C ALA A 194 -7.34 14.46 -12.04
N TYR A 195 -7.24 13.24 -11.55
CA TYR A 195 -7.97 12.10 -12.10
C TYR A 195 -8.97 11.56 -11.08
N ASP A 196 -10.22 11.47 -11.50
CA ASP A 196 -11.31 10.89 -10.72
C ASP A 196 -11.59 9.46 -11.24
N GLU A 197 -11.13 8.46 -10.50
CA GLU A 197 -11.26 7.06 -10.88
C GLU A 197 -12.72 6.59 -10.91
N GLU A 198 -13.58 7.10 -10.00
CA GLU A 198 -14.97 6.68 -9.93
C GLU A 198 -15.75 7.07 -11.19
N SER A 199 -15.49 8.26 -11.74
CA SER A 199 -16.12 8.74 -12.98
C SER A 199 -15.27 8.53 -14.22
N ASP A 200 -14.08 7.96 -14.09
CA ASP A 200 -13.07 7.76 -15.16
C ASP A 200 -12.79 9.05 -15.95
N ARG A 201 -12.55 10.13 -15.19
CA ARG A 201 -12.42 11.49 -15.76
C ARG A 201 -11.11 12.14 -15.38
N LEU A 202 -10.41 12.66 -16.37
CA LEU A 202 -9.17 13.41 -16.21
C LEU A 202 -9.39 14.90 -16.47
N TYR A 203 -8.97 15.71 -15.51
CA TYR A 203 -8.92 17.17 -15.59
C TYR A 203 -7.47 17.61 -15.69
N VAL A 204 -7.17 18.51 -16.63
CA VAL A 204 -5.80 18.99 -16.88
C VAL A 204 -5.75 20.50 -16.92
N ALA A 205 -4.99 21.10 -16.03
CA ALA A 205 -4.70 22.53 -16.03
C ALA A 205 -3.68 22.86 -17.14
N LEU A 206 -4.07 23.73 -18.07
CA LEU A 206 -3.25 24.12 -19.21
C LEU A 206 -2.73 25.56 -19.07
N THR A 207 -1.50 25.78 -19.48
CA THR A 207 -0.83 27.08 -19.36
C THR A 207 -1.31 28.13 -20.36
N ASP A 208 -2.32 27.83 -21.16
CA ASP A 208 -3.05 28.83 -21.95
C ASP A 208 -4.31 29.38 -21.25
N GLY A 209 -4.47 29.01 -19.96
CA GLY A 209 -5.59 29.42 -19.13
C GLY A 209 -6.84 28.57 -19.33
N THR A 210 -6.75 27.43 -19.98
CA THR A 210 -7.88 26.52 -20.17
C THR A 210 -7.76 25.26 -19.30
N LEU A 211 -8.90 24.69 -18.91
CA LEU A 211 -9.00 23.39 -18.30
C LEU A 211 -9.47 22.37 -19.32
N ALA A 212 -8.64 21.40 -19.67
CA ALA A 212 -9.06 20.28 -20.51
C ALA A 212 -9.71 19.18 -19.64
N VAL A 213 -10.83 18.62 -20.13
CA VAL A 213 -11.54 17.55 -19.44
C VAL A 213 -11.73 16.39 -20.42
N TYR A 214 -11.23 15.22 -20.01
CA TYR A 214 -11.33 13.98 -20.78
C TYR A 214 -12.23 13.00 -20.04
N ASP A 215 -13.24 12.48 -20.68
CA ASP A 215 -14.14 11.46 -20.16
C ASP A 215 -13.72 10.07 -20.68
N ASP A 216 -14.03 9.01 -19.92
CA ASP A 216 -13.79 7.60 -20.27
C ASP A 216 -12.29 7.30 -20.57
N VAL A 217 -11.39 7.79 -19.73
CA VAL A 217 -9.94 7.75 -19.98
C VAL A 217 -9.39 6.33 -19.94
N ALA A 218 -9.55 5.63 -18.84
CA ALA A 218 -9.05 4.26 -18.67
C ALA A 218 -9.93 3.26 -19.44
N SER A 219 -11.25 3.44 -19.42
CA SER A 219 -12.22 2.58 -20.12
C SER A 219 -12.10 2.63 -21.64
N SER A 220 -11.51 3.69 -22.19
CA SER A 220 -11.21 3.81 -23.62
C SER A 220 -9.78 3.33 -23.98
N ASP A 221 -9.11 2.64 -23.08
CA ASP A 221 -7.70 2.24 -23.24
C ASP A 221 -6.78 3.47 -23.45
N PHE A 222 -7.01 4.52 -22.67
CA PHE A 222 -6.33 5.82 -22.70
C PHE A 222 -6.39 6.57 -24.05
N ALA A 223 -7.40 6.28 -24.84
CA ALA A 223 -7.69 6.97 -26.09
C ALA A 223 -9.05 7.71 -26.03
N PRO A 224 -9.21 8.67 -25.09
CA PRO A 224 -10.50 9.35 -24.90
C PRO A 224 -10.94 10.05 -26.17
N SER A 225 -12.19 9.82 -26.57
CA SER A 225 -12.75 10.36 -27.83
C SER A 225 -13.32 11.77 -27.68
N VAL A 226 -13.55 12.21 -26.45
CA VAL A 226 -14.20 13.48 -26.13
C VAL A 226 -13.29 14.28 -25.21
N MET A 227 -12.92 15.46 -25.66
CA MET A 227 -12.25 16.47 -24.85
C MET A 227 -13.12 17.70 -24.79
N ARG A 228 -13.46 18.14 -23.59
CA ARG A 228 -14.11 19.44 -23.36
C ARG A 228 -13.05 20.46 -22.93
N SER A 229 -13.23 21.71 -23.30
CA SER A 229 -12.36 22.80 -22.90
C SER A 229 -13.16 23.80 -22.07
N VAL A 230 -12.91 23.83 -20.78
CA VAL A 230 -13.54 24.76 -19.83
C VAL A 230 -12.66 25.99 -19.69
N VAL A 231 -13.22 27.16 -19.82
CA VAL A 231 -12.50 28.44 -19.78
C VAL A 231 -13.10 29.30 -18.67
N PRO A 232 -12.39 29.51 -17.54
CA PRO A 232 -12.81 30.48 -16.53
C PRO A 232 -13.05 31.85 -17.16
N SER A 233 -14.28 32.34 -17.13
CA SER A 233 -14.69 33.53 -17.90
C SER A 233 -15.59 34.46 -17.06
N ASP A 234 -15.63 35.74 -17.41
CA ASP A 234 -16.61 36.67 -16.83
C ASP A 234 -18.03 36.42 -17.40
N ALA A 235 -19.00 37.17 -16.92
CA ALA A 235 -20.39 37.05 -17.36
C ALA A 235 -20.62 37.42 -18.84
N ASP A 236 -19.69 38.13 -19.44
CA ASP A 236 -19.72 38.53 -20.86
C ASP A 236 -18.98 37.50 -21.75
N GLY A 237 -18.41 36.46 -21.12
CA GLY A 237 -17.69 35.37 -21.80
C GLY A 237 -16.22 35.70 -22.11
N ASN A 238 -15.67 36.78 -21.52
CA ASN A 238 -14.24 37.02 -21.65
C ASN A 238 -13.44 36.11 -20.71
N GLN A 239 -12.37 35.52 -21.21
CA GLN A 239 -11.47 34.69 -20.44
C GLN A 239 -10.81 35.49 -19.30
N LEU A 240 -10.86 34.94 -18.09
CA LEU A 240 -10.24 35.51 -16.89
C LEU A 240 -8.87 34.88 -16.61
N SER A 241 -8.74 33.59 -16.83
CA SER A 241 -7.51 32.82 -16.60
C SER A 241 -6.48 33.05 -17.71
N ILE A 242 -5.21 33.05 -17.34
CA ILE A 242 -4.10 33.28 -18.26
C ILE A 242 -3.15 32.08 -18.33
N ASN A 243 -2.85 31.48 -17.17
CA ASN A 243 -1.82 30.47 -17.04
C ASN A 243 -2.16 29.55 -15.85
N LEU A 244 -3.00 28.53 -16.08
CA LEU A 244 -3.43 27.62 -15.03
C LEU A 244 -2.29 26.66 -14.65
N HIS A 245 -2.07 26.53 -13.33
CA HIS A 245 -1.09 25.65 -12.74
C HIS A 245 -1.75 24.60 -11.85
N GLY A 246 -1.93 24.87 -10.56
CA GLY A 246 -2.48 23.89 -9.61
C GLY A 246 -3.97 23.60 -9.85
N ILE A 247 -4.36 22.38 -9.55
CA ILE A 247 -5.71 21.86 -9.75
C ILE A 247 -6.10 20.92 -8.62
N VAL A 248 -7.31 21.05 -8.08
CA VAL A 248 -7.91 20.06 -7.21
C VAL A 248 -9.39 19.89 -7.49
N TYR A 249 -9.82 18.65 -7.68
CA TYR A 249 -11.23 18.28 -7.90
C TYR A 249 -11.85 17.73 -6.63
N GLU A 250 -13.03 18.21 -6.27
CA GLU A 250 -13.82 17.71 -5.15
C GLU A 250 -15.08 16.99 -5.68
N PRO A 251 -15.07 15.63 -5.70
CA PRO A 251 -16.10 14.86 -6.39
C PRO A 251 -17.49 14.93 -5.73
N MET A 252 -17.56 15.01 -4.40
CA MET A 252 -18.85 15.03 -3.68
C MET A 252 -19.73 16.22 -4.04
N SER A 253 -19.13 17.40 -4.24
CA SER A 253 -19.84 18.61 -4.63
C SER A 253 -19.70 18.93 -6.12
N ASN A 254 -18.95 18.13 -6.88
CA ASN A 254 -18.66 18.33 -8.30
C ASN A 254 -18.09 19.73 -8.57
N ARG A 255 -17.06 20.08 -7.82
CA ARG A 255 -16.34 21.36 -7.88
C ARG A 255 -14.88 21.16 -8.20
N ILE A 256 -14.31 22.15 -8.87
CA ILE A 256 -12.89 22.21 -9.10
C ILE A 256 -12.35 23.56 -8.63
N VAL A 257 -11.16 23.55 -8.05
CA VAL A 257 -10.40 24.73 -7.72
C VAL A 257 -9.17 24.75 -8.63
N LEU A 258 -8.89 25.90 -9.21
CA LEU A 258 -7.77 26.12 -10.12
C LEU A 258 -6.95 27.31 -9.60
N SER A 259 -5.63 27.20 -9.65
CA SER A 259 -4.75 28.34 -9.48
C SER A 259 -4.28 28.85 -10.83
N ASP A 260 -4.21 30.17 -10.96
CA ASP A 260 -3.67 30.88 -12.13
C ASP A 260 -2.49 31.73 -11.67
N VAL A 261 -1.34 31.51 -12.25
CA VAL A 261 -0.13 32.27 -11.90
C VAL A 261 -0.03 33.60 -12.62
N GLY A 262 -0.96 33.90 -13.51
CA GLY A 262 -0.91 35.14 -14.30
C GLY A 262 0.37 35.24 -15.10
N ASP A 263 1.07 36.39 -15.01
CA ASP A 263 2.44 36.55 -15.53
C ASP A 263 3.43 36.14 -14.40
N ALA A 264 4.12 35.02 -14.55
CA ALA A 264 5.05 34.49 -13.55
C ALA A 264 6.17 35.49 -13.13
N ALA A 265 6.34 36.59 -13.82
CA ALA A 265 7.26 37.66 -13.45
C ALA A 265 6.61 38.72 -12.54
N VAL A 266 5.30 38.68 -12.31
CA VAL A 266 4.53 39.59 -11.48
C VAL A 266 4.15 38.87 -10.17
N ALA A 267 4.43 39.48 -9.04
CA ALA A 267 4.30 38.83 -7.74
C ALA A 267 2.96 39.07 -7.01
N ASP A 268 1.96 39.64 -7.70
CA ASP A 268 0.67 40.03 -7.14
C ASP A 268 -0.53 39.92 -8.10
N ASP A 269 -0.38 39.19 -9.23
CA ASP A 269 -1.45 38.98 -10.22
C ASP A 269 -2.01 37.53 -10.25
N GLY A 270 -1.54 36.66 -9.37
CA GLY A 270 -2.07 35.32 -9.22
C GLY A 270 -3.53 35.30 -8.75
N GLN A 271 -4.28 34.29 -9.17
CA GLN A 271 -5.69 34.11 -8.85
C GLN A 271 -6.05 32.66 -8.50
N ILE A 272 -7.15 32.50 -7.77
CA ILE A 272 -7.80 31.21 -7.55
C ILE A 272 -9.21 31.28 -8.11
N PHE A 273 -9.59 30.27 -8.88
CA PHE A 273 -10.95 30.10 -9.43
C PHE A 273 -11.63 28.87 -8.82
N VAL A 274 -12.89 29.01 -8.42
CA VAL A 274 -13.77 27.90 -8.04
C VAL A 274 -14.85 27.76 -9.10
N LEU A 275 -14.97 26.59 -9.70
CA LEU A 275 -15.99 26.26 -10.70
C LEU A 275 -16.90 25.16 -10.17
N ASP A 276 -18.22 25.37 -10.28
CA ASP A 276 -19.23 24.39 -9.94
C ASP A 276 -19.66 23.57 -11.15
N ASN A 277 -20.18 22.36 -10.93
CA ASN A 277 -20.72 21.46 -11.95
C ASN A 277 -19.70 21.16 -13.08
N VAL A 278 -18.44 21.07 -12.74
CA VAL A 278 -17.34 20.94 -13.70
C VAL A 278 -17.42 19.67 -14.54
N SER A 279 -18.07 18.60 -14.02
CA SER A 279 -18.25 17.34 -14.75
C SER A 279 -19.04 17.49 -16.05
N THR A 280 -19.80 18.57 -16.22
CA THR A 280 -20.60 18.84 -17.43
C THR A 280 -20.28 20.19 -18.06
N ALA A 281 -19.36 20.95 -17.47
CA ALA A 281 -18.96 22.27 -18.01
C ALA A 281 -18.24 22.12 -19.35
N ASP A 282 -18.45 23.09 -20.25
CA ASP A 282 -17.78 23.20 -21.55
C ASP A 282 -17.79 24.67 -22.01
N GLY A 283 -16.70 25.14 -22.60
CA GLY A 283 -16.54 26.52 -23.06
C GLY A 283 -16.41 27.52 -21.91
N ALA A 284 -16.88 28.75 -22.17
CA ALA A 284 -16.85 29.86 -21.21
C ALA A 284 -17.69 29.53 -19.97
N THR A 285 -17.04 29.44 -18.81
CA THR A 285 -17.67 29.07 -17.54
C THR A 285 -17.39 30.13 -16.49
N VAL A 286 -18.44 30.69 -15.88
CA VAL A 286 -18.28 31.71 -14.87
C VAL A 286 -17.95 31.07 -13.53
N PRO A 287 -16.78 31.41 -12.90
CA PRO A 287 -16.44 30.90 -11.60
C PRO A 287 -17.46 31.36 -10.55
N THR A 288 -17.80 30.48 -9.63
CA THR A 288 -18.65 30.81 -8.46
C THR A 288 -17.87 31.63 -7.44
N ARG A 289 -16.54 31.52 -7.44
CA ARG A 289 -15.66 32.33 -6.62
C ARG A 289 -14.36 32.64 -7.38
N VAL A 290 -13.89 33.87 -7.23
CA VAL A 290 -12.57 34.33 -7.70
C VAL A 290 -11.87 35.01 -6.54
N ILE A 291 -10.66 34.60 -6.21
CA ILE A 291 -9.80 35.22 -5.22
C ILE A 291 -8.57 35.76 -5.94
N GLY A 292 -8.29 37.05 -5.78
CA GLY A 292 -7.14 37.71 -6.42
C GLY A 292 -7.01 39.15 -5.94
N GLY A 293 -5.81 39.69 -5.94
CA GLY A 293 -5.49 41.04 -5.49
C GLY A 293 -4.37 41.07 -4.44
N ALA A 294 -3.86 42.25 -4.15
CA ALA A 294 -2.63 42.43 -3.37
C ALA A 294 -2.67 41.87 -1.94
N THR A 295 -3.86 41.84 -1.31
CA THR A 295 -4.00 41.32 0.07
C THR A 295 -3.96 39.79 0.11
N THR A 296 -4.25 39.13 -1.00
CA THR A 296 -4.26 37.67 -1.09
C THR A 296 -2.88 37.05 -0.97
N GLN A 297 -1.82 37.80 -1.25
CA GLN A 297 -0.44 37.33 -1.37
C GLN A 297 -0.24 36.30 -2.51
N LEU A 298 -1.18 36.20 -3.46
CA LEU A 298 -1.07 35.33 -4.63
C LEU A 298 -0.26 36.04 -5.74
N GLY A 299 0.92 35.54 -6.02
CA GLY A 299 1.76 35.96 -7.13
C GLY A 299 1.97 34.82 -8.10
N ASN A 300 2.59 33.76 -7.64
CA ASN A 300 2.80 32.53 -8.42
C ASN A 300 2.32 31.31 -7.63
N PRO A 301 0.99 31.09 -7.54
CA PRO A 301 0.40 29.94 -6.87
C PRO A 301 0.56 28.69 -7.76
N VAL A 302 1.70 28.02 -7.66
CA VAL A 302 2.11 26.92 -8.56
C VAL A 302 1.39 25.63 -8.34
N ASP A 303 0.96 25.35 -7.10
CA ASP A 303 0.22 24.14 -6.76
C ASP A 303 -0.74 24.37 -5.61
N ILE A 304 -1.80 23.54 -5.53
CA ILE A 304 -2.87 23.63 -4.53
C ILE A 304 -3.34 22.25 -4.10
N ILE A 305 -3.64 22.11 -2.82
CA ILE A 305 -4.34 20.93 -2.28
C ILE A 305 -5.51 21.36 -1.41
N LEU A 306 -6.49 20.46 -1.28
CA LEU A 306 -7.71 20.68 -0.51
C LEU A 306 -7.79 19.69 0.66
N THR A 307 -7.91 20.20 1.89
CA THR A 307 -8.16 19.39 3.07
C THR A 307 -9.48 19.82 3.69
N GLY A 308 -10.51 19.01 3.51
CA GLY A 308 -11.88 19.39 3.83
C GLY A 308 -12.33 20.58 2.99
N SER A 309 -12.47 21.76 3.60
CA SER A 309 -12.81 23.01 2.89
C SER A 309 -11.67 24.03 2.86
N ASP A 310 -10.50 23.69 3.38
CA ASP A 310 -9.34 24.57 3.44
C ASP A 310 -8.42 24.30 2.25
N LEU A 311 -8.20 25.33 1.42
CA LEU A 311 -7.28 25.32 0.31
C LEU A 311 -5.90 25.76 0.79
N ARG A 312 -4.90 24.87 0.59
CA ARG A 312 -3.48 25.19 0.77
C ARG A 312 -2.85 25.49 -0.57
N VAL A 313 -1.98 26.48 -0.59
CA VAL A 313 -1.35 27.01 -1.82
C VAL A 313 0.16 27.05 -1.64
N ALA A 314 0.88 26.42 -2.55
CA ALA A 314 2.33 26.63 -2.73
C ALA A 314 2.54 27.95 -3.49
N GLU A 315 2.90 29.01 -2.76
CA GLU A 315 3.09 30.34 -3.33
C GLU A 315 4.57 30.63 -3.54
N LYS A 316 5.02 30.44 -4.76
CA LYS A 316 6.45 30.45 -5.11
C LYS A 316 7.07 31.84 -5.15
N SER A 317 6.37 32.85 -5.65
CA SER A 317 6.92 34.21 -5.78
C SER A 317 7.13 34.89 -4.44
N ASN A 318 6.22 34.68 -3.50
CA ASN A 318 6.24 35.32 -2.18
C ASN A 318 6.82 34.40 -1.08
N ASP A 319 7.40 33.25 -1.45
CA ASP A 319 8.05 32.31 -0.52
C ASP A 319 7.13 31.91 0.65
N ALA A 320 5.93 31.41 0.36
CA ALA A 320 4.93 31.11 1.39
C ALA A 320 4.09 29.88 1.10
N ILE A 321 3.62 29.24 2.17
CA ILE A 321 2.44 28.39 2.13
C ILE A 321 1.27 29.22 2.64
N LEU A 322 0.23 29.38 1.82
CA LEU A 322 -0.98 30.12 2.14
C LEU A 322 -2.13 29.14 2.42
N VAL A 323 -3.07 29.52 3.30
CA VAL A 323 -4.31 28.78 3.53
C VAL A 323 -5.50 29.71 3.37
N PHE A 324 -6.46 29.29 2.54
CA PHE A 324 -7.76 29.96 2.40
C PHE A 324 -8.85 29.03 2.94
N SER A 325 -9.36 29.31 4.11
CA SER A 325 -10.42 28.50 4.71
C SER A 325 -11.77 28.71 4.02
N ASN A 326 -12.62 27.67 4.03
CA ASN A 326 -13.93 27.69 3.40
C ASN A 326 -13.88 28.12 1.92
N ILE A 327 -13.00 27.52 1.15
CA ILE A 327 -12.79 27.91 -0.27
C ILE A 327 -14.09 27.93 -1.08
N PHE A 328 -15.04 27.06 -0.78
CA PHE A 328 -16.30 26.95 -1.51
C PHE A 328 -17.40 27.95 -1.09
N ASN A 329 -17.27 28.65 0.05
CA ASN A 329 -18.36 29.44 0.63
C ASN A 329 -17.92 30.84 1.11
N GLY A 330 -16.85 31.40 0.58
CA GLY A 330 -16.37 32.73 0.94
C GLY A 330 -16.75 33.83 -0.08
N GLU A 331 -16.39 35.08 0.25
CA GLU A 331 -16.51 36.19 -0.70
C GLU A 331 -15.43 36.13 -1.80
N SER A 332 -15.74 36.64 -2.99
CA SER A 332 -14.79 36.85 -4.06
C SER A 332 -14.00 38.15 -3.87
N GLY A 333 -12.83 38.27 -4.51
CA GLY A 333 -12.04 39.47 -4.59
C GLY A 333 -10.75 39.42 -3.76
N ASP A 334 -10.30 40.55 -3.27
CA ASP A 334 -9.04 40.71 -2.54
C ASP A 334 -9.16 40.27 -1.08
N VAL A 335 -9.12 38.93 -0.87
CA VAL A 335 -9.33 38.26 0.43
C VAL A 335 -7.99 37.77 0.97
N ALA A 336 -7.63 38.18 2.18
CA ALA A 336 -6.41 37.70 2.84
C ALA A 336 -6.50 36.19 3.16
N PRO A 337 -5.37 35.46 3.06
CA PRO A 337 -5.31 34.09 3.54
C PRO A 337 -5.55 34.01 5.06
N THR A 338 -6.11 32.91 5.54
CA THR A 338 -6.31 32.67 6.98
C THR A 338 -5.01 32.27 7.68
N LEU A 339 -4.06 31.74 6.92
CA LEU A 339 -2.69 31.44 7.36
C LEU A 339 -1.71 31.80 6.23
N SER A 340 -0.58 32.38 6.60
CA SER A 340 0.56 32.60 5.70
C SER A 340 1.84 32.26 6.46
N THR A 341 2.52 31.20 6.05
CA THR A 341 3.75 30.71 6.67
C THR A 341 4.90 30.75 5.68
N PRO A 342 6.05 31.32 6.05
CA PRO A 342 7.21 31.37 5.15
C PRO A 342 7.68 29.97 4.72
N SER A 343 7.87 29.77 3.43
CA SER A 343 8.43 28.56 2.81
C SER A 343 9.17 28.95 1.54
N VAL A 344 10.45 28.62 1.47
CA VAL A 344 11.32 29.09 0.37
C VAL A 344 11.04 28.30 -0.90
N LYS A 345 10.51 28.99 -1.92
CA LYS A 345 10.22 28.45 -3.25
C LYS A 345 9.48 27.11 -3.20
N PRO A 346 8.33 27.04 -2.56
CA PRO A 346 7.51 25.84 -2.60
C PRO A 346 7.03 25.61 -4.03
N GLU A 347 7.07 24.35 -4.49
CA GLU A 347 6.69 23.97 -5.86
C GLU A 347 5.43 23.12 -5.89
N SER A 348 5.30 22.17 -4.97
CA SER A 348 4.15 21.28 -4.92
C SER A 348 3.87 20.82 -3.51
N LEU A 349 2.62 20.42 -3.26
CA LEU A 349 2.10 20.00 -1.97
C LEU A 349 1.48 18.61 -2.08
N ALA A 350 1.65 17.79 -1.05
CA ALA A 350 0.88 16.58 -0.87
C ALA A 350 0.39 16.46 0.58
N GLU A 351 -0.79 15.88 0.79
CA GLU A 351 -1.21 15.46 2.12
C GLU A 351 -0.38 14.25 2.54
N PHE A 352 0.12 14.27 3.76
CA PHE A 352 0.90 13.18 4.32
C PHE A 352 0.05 12.39 5.30
N THR A 353 -0.13 11.12 5.04
CA THR A 353 -0.79 10.18 5.95
C THR A 353 0.26 9.19 6.43
N ASP A 354 0.52 9.20 7.75
CA ASP A 354 1.43 8.22 8.34
C ASP A 354 0.80 6.84 8.29
N LEU A 355 1.53 5.85 7.77
CA LEU A 355 1.07 4.46 7.70
C LEU A 355 0.76 3.89 9.09
N GLU A 356 1.53 4.27 10.12
CA GLU A 356 1.25 3.84 11.48
C GLU A 356 -0.15 4.29 11.97
N THR A 357 -0.65 5.43 11.49
CA THR A 357 -2.01 5.88 11.83
C THR A 357 -3.11 5.20 11.02
N MET A 358 -2.80 4.60 9.89
CA MET A 358 -3.75 3.85 9.07
C MET A 358 -3.95 2.41 9.57
N VAL A 359 -2.92 1.80 10.14
CA VAL A 359 -2.97 0.44 10.69
C VAL A 359 -3.76 0.39 12.00
N ASP A 360 -3.65 1.41 12.83
CA ASP A 360 -4.31 1.47 14.15
C ASP A 360 -5.86 1.59 14.06
N ALA A 361 -6.42 1.89 12.90
CA ALA A 361 -7.87 1.93 12.69
C ALA A 361 -8.49 0.54 12.40
N SER A 362 -7.69 -0.50 12.19
CA SER A 362 -8.17 -1.84 11.84
C SER A 362 -8.04 -2.88 12.95
N ASP A 363 -7.37 -2.57 14.07
CA ASP A 363 -7.13 -3.50 15.16
C ASP A 363 -8.10 -3.30 16.35
N ASP A 364 -9.41 -3.35 16.09
CA ASP A 364 -10.41 -3.46 17.16
C ASP A 364 -10.82 -4.92 17.48
N GLY A 365 -9.89 -5.85 17.30
CA GLY A 365 -9.99 -7.22 17.84
C GLY A 365 -11.10 -8.09 17.23
N ILE A 366 -11.60 -7.76 16.04
CA ILE A 366 -12.59 -8.58 15.33
C ILE A 366 -11.93 -9.46 14.30
N THR A 367 -11.57 -10.60 14.70
CA THR A 367 -10.74 -11.63 14.09
C THR A 367 -11.40 -12.51 13.04
N THR A 368 -12.32 -12.02 12.25
CA THR A 368 -12.84 -12.81 11.12
C THR A 368 -12.97 -11.94 9.89
N MET A 369 -11.84 -11.62 9.25
CA MET A 369 -11.91 -11.05 7.92
C MET A 369 -12.48 -12.09 6.95
N PRO A 370 -13.57 -11.80 6.24
CA PRO A 370 -14.06 -12.73 5.24
C PRO A 370 -13.02 -12.88 4.14
N ILE A 371 -12.50 -14.08 3.94
CA ILE A 371 -11.57 -14.40 2.86
C ILE A 371 -12.25 -14.12 1.52
N ARG A 372 -11.70 -13.23 0.72
CA ARG A 372 -12.22 -12.92 -0.62
C ARG A 372 -11.90 -14.03 -1.62
N GLY A 373 -10.74 -14.66 -1.48
CA GLY A 373 -10.26 -15.69 -2.36
C GLY A 373 -8.90 -16.23 -1.95
N LEU A 374 -8.40 -17.10 -2.77
CA LEU A 374 -7.09 -17.71 -2.64
C LEU A 374 -6.28 -17.44 -3.89
N SER A 375 -5.00 -17.11 -3.72
CA SER A 375 -4.01 -17.02 -4.79
C SER A 375 -3.09 -18.23 -4.72
N VAL A 376 -2.76 -18.80 -5.86
CA VAL A 376 -1.88 -19.97 -5.97
C VAL A 376 -0.83 -19.69 -7.03
N SER A 377 0.44 -19.77 -6.65
CA SER A 377 1.53 -19.80 -7.62
C SER A 377 1.79 -21.22 -8.09
N SER A 378 2.18 -21.41 -9.34
CA SER A 378 2.44 -22.73 -9.91
C SER A 378 3.36 -22.66 -11.11
N ASN A 379 3.97 -23.81 -11.43
CA ASN A 379 4.77 -24.00 -12.63
C ASN A 379 4.18 -25.12 -13.50
N PRO A 380 3.03 -24.91 -14.15
CA PRO A 380 2.46 -25.90 -15.02
C PRO A 380 3.40 -26.15 -16.23
N SER A 381 3.83 -27.39 -16.45
CA SER A 381 4.62 -27.74 -17.62
C SER A 381 3.69 -27.92 -18.83
N THR A 382 3.94 -27.18 -19.88
CA THR A 382 3.43 -27.45 -21.22
C THR A 382 4.46 -28.26 -22.02
N ASP A 383 4.07 -28.87 -23.14
CA ASP A 383 4.92 -29.80 -23.94
C ASP A 383 6.29 -29.21 -24.36
N SER A 384 6.55 -27.93 -24.16
CA SER A 384 7.79 -27.27 -24.60
C SER A 384 8.38 -26.25 -23.62
N GLU A 385 7.61 -25.70 -22.66
CA GLU A 385 8.08 -24.66 -21.78
C GLU A 385 7.38 -24.77 -20.40
N THR A 386 8.11 -24.43 -19.34
CA THR A 386 7.54 -24.24 -18.00
C THR A 386 7.33 -22.75 -17.82
N THR A 387 6.10 -22.33 -17.68
CA THR A 387 5.75 -20.94 -17.40
C THR A 387 5.14 -20.83 -16.01
N GLY A 388 5.65 -19.91 -15.19
CA GLY A 388 5.09 -19.63 -13.88
C GLY A 388 3.79 -18.85 -13.99
N GLN A 389 2.80 -19.29 -13.27
CA GLN A 389 1.48 -18.69 -13.26
C GLN A 389 1.03 -18.41 -11.83
N VAL A 390 0.40 -17.25 -11.62
CA VAL A 390 -0.36 -16.95 -10.42
C VAL A 390 -1.83 -16.96 -10.79
N ALA A 391 -2.63 -17.84 -10.18
CA ALA A 391 -4.06 -17.94 -10.39
C ALA A 391 -4.82 -17.55 -9.12
N GLN A 392 -5.91 -16.79 -9.29
CA GLN A 392 -6.81 -16.42 -8.19
C GLN A 392 -8.10 -17.23 -8.24
N TYR A 393 -8.52 -17.70 -7.08
CA TYR A 393 -9.72 -18.49 -6.89
C TYR A 393 -10.68 -17.83 -5.90
N SER A 394 -11.97 -18.13 -6.05
CA SER A 394 -12.96 -17.77 -5.03
C SER A 394 -12.63 -18.40 -3.67
N ALA A 395 -13.09 -17.81 -2.57
CA ALA A 395 -12.85 -18.29 -1.22
C ALA A 395 -13.27 -19.76 -0.97
N VAL A 396 -14.17 -20.29 -1.79
CA VAL A 396 -14.62 -21.69 -1.75
C VAL A 396 -13.94 -22.56 -2.81
N LEU A 397 -12.91 -22.04 -3.48
CA LEU A 397 -12.11 -22.72 -4.50
C LEU A 397 -12.95 -23.31 -5.65
N SER A 398 -14.12 -22.74 -5.92
CA SER A 398 -15.07 -23.30 -6.90
C SER A 398 -14.90 -22.72 -8.31
N SER A 399 -14.27 -21.55 -8.42
CA SER A 399 -14.07 -20.86 -9.70
C SER A 399 -12.76 -20.12 -9.71
N GLU A 400 -12.01 -20.27 -10.79
CA GLU A 400 -10.92 -19.40 -11.15
C GLU A 400 -11.46 -18.04 -11.53
N LEU A 401 -10.84 -16.99 -11.00
CA LEU A 401 -11.26 -15.61 -11.18
C LEU A 401 -10.38 -14.90 -12.21
N SER A 402 -9.08 -15.12 -12.13
CA SER A 402 -8.09 -14.49 -13.00
C SER A 402 -6.77 -15.25 -12.97
N THR A 403 -5.95 -15.03 -14.00
CA THR A 403 -4.60 -15.58 -14.11
C THR A 403 -3.61 -14.52 -14.54
N PHE A 404 -2.39 -14.64 -14.02
CA PHE A 404 -1.22 -13.86 -14.41
C PHE A 404 -0.12 -14.81 -14.88
N ASP A 405 0.52 -14.53 -16.01
CA ASP A 405 1.64 -15.29 -16.55
C ASP A 405 2.93 -14.47 -16.37
N SER A 406 3.87 -15.03 -15.61
CA SER A 406 5.16 -14.37 -15.34
C SER A 406 6.16 -14.50 -16.48
N GLY A 407 5.94 -15.41 -17.41
CA GLY A 407 6.90 -15.75 -18.48
C GLY A 407 8.15 -16.49 -18.01
N MET A 408 8.23 -16.87 -16.74
CA MET A 408 9.38 -17.58 -16.15
C MET A 408 8.93 -18.53 -15.03
N SER A 409 9.81 -19.42 -14.59
CA SER A 409 9.53 -20.30 -13.44
C SER A 409 9.52 -19.49 -12.15
N ILE A 410 8.47 -19.64 -11.35
CA ILE A 410 8.27 -18.92 -10.09
C ILE A 410 8.18 -19.88 -8.91
N GLU A 411 8.35 -19.36 -7.71
CA GLU A 411 8.22 -20.14 -6.48
C GLU A 411 7.04 -19.61 -5.65
N SER A 412 7.19 -18.54 -4.89
CA SER A 412 6.15 -18.00 -4.03
C SER A 412 5.63 -16.66 -4.54
N ALA A 413 4.42 -16.29 -4.11
CA ALA A 413 3.80 -14.99 -4.38
C ALA A 413 3.11 -14.48 -3.12
N ALA A 414 3.35 -13.22 -2.75
CA ALA A 414 2.68 -12.52 -1.67
C ALA A 414 2.20 -11.13 -2.13
N TYR A 415 1.38 -10.46 -1.32
CA TYR A 415 0.72 -9.21 -1.69
C TYR A 415 1.04 -8.10 -0.71
N THR A 416 1.35 -6.93 -1.24
CA THR A 416 1.46 -5.70 -0.44
C THR A 416 0.07 -5.23 0.03
N ALA A 417 0.04 -4.34 0.99
CA ALA A 417 -1.21 -3.70 1.43
C ALA A 417 -1.94 -2.96 0.29
N SER A 418 -1.19 -2.40 -0.66
CA SER A 418 -1.74 -1.76 -1.86
C SER A 418 -2.33 -2.74 -2.88
N GLY A 419 -2.08 -4.05 -2.74
CA GLY A 419 -2.54 -5.09 -3.66
C GLY A 419 -1.58 -5.38 -4.81
N ASP A 420 -0.36 -4.84 -4.78
CA ASP A 420 0.69 -5.25 -5.68
C ASP A 420 1.22 -6.63 -5.29
N GLY A 421 1.67 -7.41 -6.24
CA GLY A 421 2.24 -8.73 -5.98
C GLY A 421 3.75 -8.71 -5.97
N VAL A 422 4.35 -9.47 -5.06
CA VAL A 422 5.78 -9.78 -5.10
C VAL A 422 5.93 -11.29 -5.30
N ILE A 423 6.67 -11.67 -6.33
CA ILE A 423 6.81 -13.07 -6.75
C ILE A 423 8.29 -13.44 -6.75
N THR A 424 8.66 -14.50 -6.08
CA THR A 424 10.01 -15.05 -6.17
C THR A 424 10.17 -15.92 -7.42
N PHE A 425 11.32 -15.82 -8.06
CA PHE A 425 11.69 -16.71 -9.15
C PHE A 425 13.14 -17.20 -9.01
N ASP A 426 13.40 -18.42 -9.46
CA ASP A 426 14.76 -18.90 -9.65
C ASP A 426 14.99 -19.29 -11.12
N ASN A 427 16.22 -19.13 -11.56
CA ASN A 427 16.64 -19.61 -12.88
C ASN A 427 17.84 -20.55 -12.69
N PRO A 428 17.59 -21.85 -12.60
CA PRO A 428 18.63 -22.84 -12.31
C PRO A 428 19.72 -22.89 -13.41
N ASP A 429 19.40 -22.49 -14.64
CA ASP A 429 20.37 -22.51 -15.75
C ASP A 429 21.40 -21.38 -15.66
N THR A 430 21.04 -20.27 -15.02
CA THR A 430 21.90 -19.08 -14.88
C THR A 430 22.41 -18.89 -13.45
N SER A 431 21.91 -19.68 -12.48
CA SER A 431 22.18 -19.50 -11.03
C SER A 431 21.86 -18.07 -10.58
N THR A 432 20.79 -17.49 -11.10
CA THR A 432 20.30 -16.17 -10.73
C THR A 432 18.86 -16.31 -10.27
N GLY A 433 18.57 -15.75 -9.10
CA GLY A 433 17.23 -15.60 -8.59
C GLY A 433 16.85 -14.12 -8.48
N GLY A 434 15.60 -13.85 -8.23
CA GLY A 434 15.11 -12.48 -8.08
C GLY A 434 13.67 -12.43 -7.65
N LEU A 435 13.15 -11.20 -7.66
CA LEU A 435 11.75 -10.88 -7.41
C LEU A 435 11.15 -10.20 -8.63
N ILE A 436 9.89 -10.50 -8.91
CA ILE A 436 9.03 -9.73 -9.81
C ILE A 436 8.09 -8.94 -8.92
N VAL A 437 7.98 -7.63 -9.11
CA VAL A 437 6.98 -6.79 -8.47
C VAL A 437 5.93 -6.44 -9.53
N VAL A 438 4.70 -6.91 -9.30
CA VAL A 438 3.58 -6.83 -10.25
C VAL A 438 2.57 -5.81 -9.76
N ASN A 439 2.35 -4.80 -10.56
CA ASN A 439 1.37 -3.75 -10.28
C ASN A 439 -0.04 -4.32 -10.15
N ARG A 440 -0.69 -4.11 -9.00
CA ARG A 440 -2.08 -4.50 -8.73
C ARG A 440 -2.42 -5.97 -9.03
N LEU A 441 -1.50 -6.88 -8.72
CA LEU A 441 -1.72 -8.32 -8.92
C LEU A 441 -3.00 -8.82 -8.25
N LYS A 442 -3.39 -8.23 -7.10
CA LYS A 442 -4.60 -8.59 -6.36
C LYS A 442 -5.89 -8.34 -7.15
N THR A 443 -5.90 -7.32 -7.99
CA THR A 443 -7.05 -6.93 -8.82
C THR A 443 -6.82 -7.22 -10.29
N MET A 444 -5.86 -8.09 -10.60
CA MET A 444 -5.44 -8.38 -11.95
C MET A 444 -6.61 -8.74 -12.87
N ARG A 445 -6.46 -8.36 -14.12
CA ARG A 445 -7.33 -8.77 -15.20
C ARG A 445 -6.96 -10.17 -15.66
N ASP A 446 -7.95 -10.98 -16.01
CA ASP A 446 -7.71 -12.32 -16.53
C ASP A 446 -6.79 -12.29 -17.76
N GLY A 447 -5.79 -13.19 -17.76
CA GLY A 447 -4.79 -13.27 -18.81
C GLY A 447 -3.73 -12.18 -18.82
N MET A 448 -3.54 -11.47 -17.70
CA MET A 448 -2.49 -10.48 -17.55
C MET A 448 -1.11 -11.14 -17.60
N MET A 449 -0.15 -10.44 -18.22
CA MET A 449 1.24 -10.88 -18.34
C MET A 449 2.17 -9.80 -17.78
N TYR A 450 3.36 -10.21 -17.36
CA TYR A 450 4.42 -9.27 -16.98
C TYR A 450 4.72 -8.26 -18.11
N SER A 451 4.87 -7.01 -17.71
CA SER A 451 5.24 -5.93 -18.64
C SER A 451 6.02 -4.83 -17.90
N ASP A 452 7.20 -4.50 -18.40
CA ASP A 452 8.06 -3.44 -17.85
C ASP A 452 7.36 -2.06 -17.74
N SER A 453 6.31 -1.83 -18.53
CA SER A 453 5.54 -0.57 -18.45
C SER A 453 4.63 -0.50 -17.22
N TYR A 454 4.36 -1.63 -16.57
CA TYR A 454 3.55 -1.73 -15.35
C TYR A 454 4.36 -2.20 -14.15
N ASP A 455 5.33 -3.06 -14.36
CA ASP A 455 5.96 -3.93 -13.39
C ASP A 455 7.47 -3.72 -13.37
N HIS A 456 8.15 -4.25 -12.37
CA HIS A 456 9.62 -4.26 -12.36
C HIS A 456 10.18 -5.52 -11.71
N MET A 457 11.52 -5.68 -11.79
CA MET A 457 12.24 -6.79 -11.14
C MET A 457 13.29 -6.26 -10.17
N ILE A 458 13.52 -7.02 -9.10
CA ILE A 458 14.67 -6.90 -8.21
C ILE A 458 15.57 -8.08 -8.52
N VAL A 459 16.64 -7.85 -9.29
CA VAL A 459 17.52 -8.91 -9.80
C VAL A 459 18.93 -8.38 -10.07
N GLY A 460 19.92 -9.19 -9.80
CA GLY A 460 21.32 -8.87 -10.08
C GLY A 460 22.26 -9.32 -8.96
N SER A 461 23.56 -9.14 -9.15
CA SER A 461 24.58 -9.65 -8.24
C SER A 461 24.56 -9.03 -6.84
N GLU A 462 24.12 -7.78 -6.73
CA GLU A 462 24.06 -7.07 -5.43
C GLU A 462 22.88 -7.56 -4.56
N THR A 463 21.82 -8.12 -5.17
CA THR A 463 20.67 -8.65 -4.42
C THR A 463 21.06 -9.84 -3.54
N GLY A 464 22.08 -10.58 -3.93
CA GLY A 464 22.49 -11.83 -3.30
C GLY A 464 21.52 -12.99 -3.52
N LEU A 465 20.41 -12.80 -4.26
CA LEU A 465 19.42 -13.83 -4.55
C LEU A 465 19.92 -14.80 -5.63
N ILE A 466 19.90 -16.10 -5.33
CA ILE A 466 20.33 -17.16 -6.22
C ILE A 466 19.24 -18.21 -6.41
N ALA A 467 18.65 -18.66 -5.32
CA ALA A 467 17.58 -19.65 -5.29
C ALA A 467 16.51 -19.25 -4.27
N PRO A 468 15.84 -18.10 -4.47
CA PRO A 468 14.76 -17.68 -3.58
C PRO A 468 13.60 -18.66 -3.64
N LYS A 469 12.92 -18.86 -2.52
CA LYS A 469 11.77 -19.75 -2.35
C LYS A 469 10.61 -19.00 -1.74
N GLY A 470 10.30 -19.22 -0.47
CA GLY A 470 9.23 -18.52 0.24
C GLY A 470 9.54 -17.04 0.47
N LEU A 471 8.50 -16.27 0.65
CA LEU A 471 8.59 -14.86 1.00
C LEU A 471 7.40 -14.43 1.84
N ASP A 472 7.64 -13.43 2.67
CA ASP A 472 6.60 -12.72 3.41
C ASP A 472 6.75 -11.20 3.27
N ILE A 473 5.64 -10.47 3.44
CA ILE A 473 5.59 -9.02 3.35
C ILE A 473 5.03 -8.47 4.65
N SER A 474 5.86 -7.68 5.35
CA SER A 474 5.43 -6.99 6.57
C SER A 474 4.19 -6.13 6.31
N SER A 475 3.16 -6.32 7.13
CA SER A 475 1.90 -5.57 7.04
C SER A 475 2.08 -4.09 7.40
N ASP A 476 3.06 -3.76 8.25
CA ASP A 476 3.23 -2.44 8.82
C ASP A 476 4.02 -1.49 7.92
N ASP A 477 5.10 -1.98 7.33
CA ASP A 477 6.05 -1.16 6.55
C ASP A 477 6.29 -1.68 5.12
N GLY A 478 5.64 -2.80 4.76
CA GLY A 478 5.73 -3.40 3.43
C GLY A 478 7.10 -4.01 3.10
N MET A 479 7.99 -4.20 4.08
CA MET A 479 9.28 -4.85 3.82
C MET A 479 9.09 -6.29 3.36
N VAL A 480 9.90 -6.69 2.38
CA VAL A 480 9.84 -8.00 1.74
C VAL A 480 10.93 -8.89 2.29
N PHE A 481 10.56 -9.92 3.02
CA PHE A 481 11.45 -10.96 3.55
C PHE A 481 11.51 -12.12 2.56
N VAL A 482 12.69 -12.52 2.10
CA VAL A 482 12.86 -13.54 1.06
C VAL A 482 13.81 -14.62 1.53
N ALA A 483 13.33 -15.84 1.62
CA ALA A 483 14.15 -17.01 1.94
C ALA A 483 14.91 -17.48 0.70
N ASP A 484 16.24 -17.55 0.78
CA ASP A 484 17.12 -18.03 -0.29
C ASP A 484 17.88 -19.29 0.16
N VAL A 485 17.54 -20.42 -0.44
CA VAL A 485 18.09 -21.73 -0.07
C VAL A 485 19.45 -22.04 -0.71
N ASN A 486 20.10 -21.09 -1.37
CA ASN A 486 21.34 -21.37 -2.08
C ASN A 486 22.39 -22.03 -1.14
N GLU A 487 23.28 -22.84 -1.74
CA GLU A 487 24.21 -23.66 -0.96
C GLU A 487 25.42 -22.88 -0.40
N THR A 488 25.67 -21.68 -0.91
CA THR A 488 26.88 -20.93 -0.60
C THR A 488 26.64 -19.88 0.49
N THR A 489 25.54 -19.15 0.38
CA THR A 489 25.15 -18.05 1.30
C THR A 489 23.65 -18.13 1.59
N PRO A 490 23.17 -19.24 2.21
CA PRO A 490 21.77 -19.34 2.55
C PRO A 490 21.38 -18.29 3.58
N ALA A 491 20.29 -17.56 3.32
CA ALA A 491 19.86 -16.49 4.23
C ALA A 491 18.43 -16.07 3.91
N VAL A 492 17.77 -15.37 4.83
CA VAL A 492 16.65 -14.50 4.51
C VAL A 492 17.19 -13.09 4.20
N ARG A 493 16.73 -12.51 3.11
CA ARG A 493 17.09 -11.16 2.67
C ARG A 493 15.88 -10.26 2.71
N VAL A 494 16.05 -9.08 3.30
CA VAL A 494 14.99 -8.10 3.47
C VAL A 494 15.18 -6.96 2.49
N PHE A 495 14.16 -6.70 1.67
CA PHE A 495 14.13 -5.62 0.69
C PHE A 495 13.03 -4.62 1.01
N SER A 496 13.20 -3.38 0.56
CA SER A 496 12.10 -2.43 0.49
C SER A 496 11.11 -2.84 -0.64
N PRO A 497 9.79 -2.65 -0.45
CA PRO A 497 8.80 -2.92 -1.51
C PRO A 497 9.00 -2.03 -2.76
N CYS A 498 9.69 -0.91 -2.62
CA CYS A 498 10.05 -0.03 -3.73
C CYS A 498 11.49 -0.24 -4.25
N ALA A 499 12.17 -1.29 -3.82
CA ALA A 499 13.45 -1.65 -4.40
C ALA A 499 13.27 -2.07 -5.86
N SER A 500 14.24 -1.77 -6.72
CA SER A 500 14.19 -2.10 -8.14
C SER A 500 15.59 -2.37 -8.67
N GLY A 501 15.70 -3.28 -9.63
CA GLY A 501 16.94 -3.59 -10.31
C GLY A 501 17.98 -4.30 -9.43
N ASN A 502 19.25 -3.98 -9.63
CA ASN A 502 20.37 -4.63 -8.94
C ASN A 502 20.73 -3.87 -7.66
N VAL A 503 20.01 -4.13 -6.57
CA VAL A 503 20.17 -3.45 -5.26
C VAL A 503 20.52 -4.45 -4.15
N ALA A 504 21.31 -4.00 -3.18
CA ALA A 504 21.60 -4.80 -2.00
C ALA A 504 20.38 -4.86 -1.05
N PRO A 505 20.20 -5.98 -0.31
CA PRO A 505 19.17 -6.06 0.72
C PRO A 505 19.47 -5.05 1.86
N LEU A 506 18.42 -4.60 2.52
CA LEU A 506 18.51 -3.74 3.71
C LEU A 506 19.12 -4.52 4.88
N LEU A 507 18.72 -5.79 4.98
CA LEU A 507 19.17 -6.70 6.05
C LEU A 507 19.30 -8.12 5.49
N THR A 508 20.25 -8.87 6.07
CA THR A 508 20.42 -10.31 5.82
C THR A 508 20.39 -11.07 7.13
N LEU A 509 19.53 -12.10 7.24
CA LEU A 509 19.43 -12.99 8.40
C LEU A 509 20.07 -14.33 8.04
N GLU A 510 21.16 -14.69 8.72
CA GLU A 510 21.91 -15.92 8.50
C GLU A 510 21.71 -16.88 9.68
N ALA A 511 20.99 -17.97 9.48
CA ALA A 511 20.82 -19.00 10.49
C ALA A 511 22.17 -19.68 10.84
N ALA A 512 22.32 -20.13 12.07
CA ALA A 512 23.56 -20.75 12.53
C ALA A 512 23.93 -22.00 11.69
N ASN A 513 25.23 -22.23 11.59
CA ASN A 513 25.82 -23.38 10.91
C ASN A 513 25.44 -23.50 9.40
N GLY A 514 25.04 -22.41 8.76
CA GLY A 514 24.65 -22.39 7.36
C GLY A 514 23.36 -23.20 7.09
N ALA A 515 22.45 -23.25 8.05
CA ALA A 515 21.14 -23.84 7.85
C ALA A 515 20.36 -23.05 6.80
N ARG A 516 19.65 -23.78 5.93
CA ARG A 516 19.04 -23.23 4.71
C ARG A 516 17.57 -22.92 4.95
N PRO A 517 17.16 -21.64 4.89
CA PRO A 517 15.75 -21.27 4.98
C PRO A 517 15.02 -21.62 3.68
N TRP A 518 13.86 -22.26 3.80
CA TRP A 518 12.96 -22.47 2.67
C TRP A 518 11.89 -21.39 2.60
N ASP A 519 11.40 -21.00 3.77
CA ASP A 519 10.34 -20.02 3.89
C ASP A 519 10.56 -19.13 5.11
N VAL A 520 9.83 -18.03 5.19
CA VAL A 520 9.92 -17.06 6.28
C VAL A 520 8.55 -16.47 6.55
N ASP A 521 8.25 -16.24 7.82
CA ASP A 521 7.11 -15.48 8.29
C ASP A 521 7.58 -14.42 9.29
N TYR A 522 7.17 -13.18 9.08
CA TYR A 522 7.53 -12.04 9.93
C TYR A 522 6.33 -11.49 10.66
N ASP A 523 6.36 -11.52 11.97
CA ASP A 523 5.35 -10.90 12.83
C ASP A 523 5.79 -9.50 13.26
N PRO A 524 5.19 -8.43 12.71
CA PRO A 524 5.53 -7.06 13.08
C PRO A 524 5.16 -6.73 14.52
N SER A 525 4.13 -7.37 15.08
CA SER A 525 3.69 -7.11 16.47
C SER A 525 4.73 -7.50 17.52
N THR A 526 5.59 -8.47 17.22
CA THR A 526 6.70 -8.92 18.08
C THR A 526 8.07 -8.58 17.51
N ASP A 527 8.14 -7.99 16.32
CA ASP A 527 9.38 -7.73 15.56
C ASP A 527 10.26 -8.98 15.44
N SER A 528 9.61 -10.11 15.07
CA SER A 528 10.25 -11.43 15.03
C SER A 528 10.07 -12.12 13.70
N ALA A 529 11.15 -12.65 13.13
CA ALA A 529 11.13 -13.47 11.92
C ALA A 529 11.32 -14.96 12.25
N TYR A 530 10.42 -15.79 11.77
CA TYR A 530 10.42 -17.25 11.90
C TYR A 530 10.86 -17.86 10.57
N LEU A 531 11.93 -18.63 10.54
CA LEU A 531 12.50 -19.22 9.34
C LEU A 531 12.32 -20.72 9.33
N ALA A 532 11.60 -21.23 8.35
CA ALA A 532 11.48 -22.67 8.07
C ALA A 532 12.80 -23.23 7.52
N LEU A 533 13.46 -24.11 8.24
CA LEU A 533 14.76 -24.64 7.84
C LEU A 533 14.66 -26.06 7.28
N THR A 534 15.37 -26.30 6.18
CA THR A 534 15.42 -27.62 5.51
C THR A 534 16.05 -28.73 6.35
N ASN A 535 16.62 -28.41 7.50
CA ASN A 535 17.14 -29.38 8.46
C ASN A 535 16.10 -29.87 9.47
N GLY A 536 14.85 -29.43 9.35
CA GLY A 536 13.74 -29.82 10.21
C GLY A 536 13.57 -28.99 11.49
N THR A 537 14.15 -27.79 11.54
CA THR A 537 14.02 -26.87 12.67
C THR A 537 13.47 -25.50 12.20
N VAL A 538 13.07 -24.65 13.15
CA VAL A 538 12.70 -23.26 12.88
C VAL A 538 13.63 -22.33 13.64
N ALA A 539 14.30 -21.44 12.91
CA ALA A 539 15.09 -20.37 13.51
C ALA A 539 14.24 -19.14 13.76
N VAL A 540 14.41 -18.48 14.90
CA VAL A 540 13.69 -17.26 15.23
C VAL A 540 14.70 -16.14 15.49
N PHE A 541 14.52 -15.04 14.77
CA PHE A 541 15.27 -13.81 14.95
C PHE A 541 14.35 -12.77 15.58
N GLU A 542 14.77 -12.16 16.66
CA GLU A 542 14.01 -11.17 17.40
C GLU A 542 14.56 -9.77 17.15
N GLU A 543 13.72 -8.73 17.30
CA GLU A 543 14.09 -7.32 17.13
C GLU A 543 14.70 -7.04 15.75
N VAL A 544 14.13 -7.63 14.72
CA VAL A 544 14.71 -7.65 13.37
C VAL A 544 14.75 -6.26 12.76
N VAL A 545 13.61 -5.58 12.67
CA VAL A 545 13.51 -4.22 12.12
C VAL A 545 14.23 -3.22 13.00
N ARG A 546 14.10 -3.35 14.32
CA ARG A 546 14.83 -2.49 15.26
C ARG A 546 16.36 -2.62 15.11
N LYS A 547 16.88 -3.82 14.92
CA LYS A 547 18.31 -4.06 14.65
C LYS A 547 18.75 -3.43 13.32
N MET A 548 17.92 -3.59 12.28
CA MET A 548 18.14 -2.96 10.97
C MET A 548 18.17 -1.42 11.08
N GLU A 549 17.21 -0.82 11.76
CA GLU A 549 17.15 0.63 11.98
C GLU A 549 18.34 1.16 12.81
N SER A 550 18.91 0.34 13.66
CA SER A 550 20.14 0.66 14.38
C SER A 550 21.39 0.65 13.48
N GLY A 551 21.25 0.31 12.19
CA GLY A 551 22.30 0.28 11.17
C GLY A 551 22.96 -1.09 10.98
N GLN A 552 22.37 -2.18 11.50
CA GLN A 552 22.83 -3.53 11.17
C GLN A 552 22.34 -3.91 9.77
N THR A 553 23.22 -4.48 8.98
CA THR A 553 22.91 -4.99 7.63
C THR A 553 23.01 -6.53 7.55
N VAL A 554 23.55 -7.17 8.57
CA VAL A 554 23.65 -8.63 8.70
C VAL A 554 23.46 -9.03 10.16
N ILE A 555 22.57 -10.01 10.40
CA ILE A 555 22.41 -10.67 11.68
C ILE A 555 22.78 -12.15 11.49
N THR A 556 23.77 -12.63 12.23
CA THR A 556 24.24 -14.01 12.14
C THR A 556 23.94 -14.78 13.41
N GLY A 557 23.27 -15.92 13.29
CA GLY A 557 22.79 -16.78 14.37
C GLY A 557 21.44 -16.31 14.90
N GLU A 558 20.53 -17.24 14.98
CA GLU A 558 19.21 -17.07 15.54
C GLU A 558 19.24 -16.76 17.05
N ASP A 559 18.25 -16.00 17.53
CA ASP A 559 18.05 -15.76 18.97
C ASP A 559 17.46 -17.00 19.66
N ARG A 560 16.60 -17.76 18.96
CA ARG A 560 15.99 -19.02 19.42
C ARG A 560 15.97 -20.04 18.30
N LEU A 561 16.02 -21.33 18.64
CA LEU A 561 15.89 -22.43 17.70
C LEU A 561 14.80 -23.40 18.17
N ILE A 562 13.68 -23.47 17.46
CA ILE A 562 12.58 -24.36 17.76
C ILE A 562 12.80 -25.70 17.05
N VAL A 563 12.77 -26.79 17.82
CA VAL A 563 12.94 -28.15 17.32
C VAL A 563 11.60 -28.89 17.55
N PRO A 564 10.82 -29.17 16.50
CA PRO A 564 9.56 -29.90 16.64
C PRO A 564 9.78 -31.28 17.28
N ALA A 565 8.96 -31.60 18.26
CA ALA A 565 9.13 -32.80 19.10
C ALA A 565 7.79 -33.46 19.46
N SER A 566 7.86 -34.70 19.88
CA SER A 566 6.77 -35.43 20.52
C SER A 566 7.27 -36.05 21.82
N ASP A 567 6.57 -35.82 22.94
CA ASP A 567 6.97 -36.29 24.26
C ASP A 567 8.44 -35.96 24.61
N GLY A 568 8.90 -34.75 24.24
CA GLY A 568 10.26 -34.28 24.50
C GLY A 568 11.34 -34.96 23.65
N THR A 569 10.95 -35.62 22.56
CA THR A 569 11.87 -36.23 21.59
C THR A 569 11.68 -35.60 20.20
N ALA A 570 12.73 -35.09 19.59
CA ALA A 570 12.69 -34.57 18.24
C ALA A 570 12.22 -35.60 17.23
N PHE A 571 11.50 -35.18 16.22
CA PHE A 571 11.09 -36.11 15.14
C PHE A 571 12.33 -36.66 14.40
N ALA A 572 12.24 -37.92 14.01
CA ALA A 572 13.33 -38.58 13.28
C ALA A 572 13.38 -38.13 11.83
N ALA A 573 14.59 -38.00 11.30
CA ALA A 573 14.79 -37.72 9.88
C ALA A 573 14.23 -38.85 8.99
N PRO A 574 13.75 -38.55 7.77
CA PRO A 574 13.83 -37.25 7.13
C PRO A 574 12.86 -36.22 7.72
N THR A 575 13.35 -35.02 8.00
CA THR A 575 12.58 -33.84 8.36
C THR A 575 13.07 -32.68 7.50
N ASN A 576 12.15 -31.92 6.92
CA ASN A 576 12.46 -30.86 5.99
C ASN A 576 11.31 -29.83 6.03
N ILE A 577 11.45 -28.80 6.87
CA ILE A 577 10.41 -27.79 7.03
C ILE A 577 10.42 -26.86 5.83
N HIS A 578 9.25 -26.68 5.21
CA HIS A 578 9.05 -25.79 4.08
C HIS A 578 8.12 -24.64 4.43
N GLY A 579 6.79 -24.82 4.43
CA GLY A 579 5.85 -23.74 4.73
C GLY A 579 5.79 -23.42 6.23
N ILE A 580 5.59 -22.16 6.55
CA ILE A 580 5.54 -21.63 7.92
C ILE A 580 4.55 -20.46 8.02
N ASP A 581 3.80 -20.40 9.14
CA ASP A 581 2.92 -19.28 9.44
C ASP A 581 2.72 -19.20 10.97
N TYR A 582 2.99 -18.05 11.56
CA TYR A 582 2.87 -17.77 13.00
C TYR A 582 1.71 -16.81 13.26
N ASP A 583 0.76 -17.25 14.07
CA ASP A 583 -0.34 -16.41 14.54
C ASP A 583 -0.04 -15.91 15.96
N SER A 584 0.33 -14.65 16.08
CA SER A 584 0.63 -14.00 17.37
C SER A 584 -0.60 -13.93 18.30
N GLN A 585 -1.83 -13.90 17.78
CA GLN A 585 -3.03 -13.86 18.60
C GLN A 585 -3.27 -15.15 19.35
N SER A 586 -3.04 -16.29 18.71
CA SER A 586 -3.14 -17.61 19.37
C SER A 586 -1.82 -18.11 19.93
N ASP A 587 -0.73 -17.38 19.71
CA ASP A 587 0.66 -17.79 20.01
C ASP A 587 0.95 -19.19 19.46
N SER A 588 0.60 -19.41 18.20
CA SER A 588 0.69 -20.72 17.54
C SER A 588 1.43 -20.64 16.23
N LEU A 589 2.37 -21.54 16.03
CA LEU A 589 3.13 -21.70 14.80
C LEU A 589 2.63 -22.93 14.06
N VAL A 590 2.27 -22.77 12.79
CA VAL A 590 1.92 -23.88 11.90
C VAL A 590 3.05 -24.07 10.90
N ILE A 591 3.53 -25.29 10.75
CA ILE A 591 4.61 -25.63 9.82
C ILE A 591 4.30 -26.88 9.02
N SER A 592 4.79 -26.94 7.80
CA SER A 592 4.78 -28.13 6.97
C SER A 592 6.14 -28.81 6.96
N ASP A 593 6.15 -30.14 7.08
CA ASP A 593 7.33 -30.99 6.96
C ASP A 593 7.15 -31.87 5.71
N VAL A 594 7.98 -31.63 4.71
CA VAL A 594 7.98 -32.37 3.46
C VAL A 594 8.51 -33.81 3.63
N GLY A 595 9.26 -34.07 4.72
CA GLY A 595 9.93 -35.34 4.90
C GLY A 595 10.94 -35.60 3.78
N SER A 596 10.72 -36.62 2.98
CA SER A 596 11.50 -36.90 1.78
C SER A 596 10.74 -36.42 0.54
N ALA A 597 11.23 -35.42 -0.15
CA ALA A 597 10.61 -34.93 -1.39
C ALA A 597 10.41 -35.99 -2.49
N ALA A 598 11.02 -37.18 -2.33
CA ALA A 598 10.84 -38.32 -3.22
C ALA A 598 9.69 -39.27 -2.80
N ASP A 599 9.07 -39.04 -1.62
CA ASP A 599 7.97 -39.83 -1.10
C ASP A 599 6.69 -38.98 -1.06
N ALA A 600 5.69 -39.33 -1.84
CA ALA A 600 4.44 -38.59 -1.94
C ALA A 600 3.45 -38.89 -0.78
N THR A 601 3.90 -39.48 0.32
CA THR A 601 3.03 -39.91 1.43
C THR A 601 3.58 -39.65 2.84
N ASP A 602 4.76 -39.05 2.96
CA ASP A 602 5.41 -38.83 4.26
C ASP A 602 5.38 -37.37 4.73
N GLY A 603 4.70 -36.48 4.00
CA GLY A 603 4.46 -35.10 4.41
C GLY A 603 3.60 -34.98 5.67
N LYS A 604 3.81 -33.89 6.41
CA LYS A 604 3.14 -33.65 7.70
C LYS A 604 2.81 -32.17 7.89
N LEU A 605 1.84 -31.92 8.76
CA LEU A 605 1.60 -30.59 9.34
C LEU A 605 1.77 -30.66 10.86
N TYR A 606 2.44 -29.68 11.40
CA TYR A 606 2.61 -29.51 12.84
C TYR A 606 2.01 -28.18 13.32
N VAL A 607 1.40 -28.19 14.49
CA VAL A 607 1.06 -27.00 15.24
C VAL A 607 1.88 -26.98 16.53
N ILE A 608 2.55 -25.87 16.81
CA ILE A 608 3.31 -25.64 18.05
C ILE A 608 2.67 -24.46 18.76
N SER A 609 2.03 -24.72 19.91
CA SER A 609 1.45 -23.68 20.76
C SER A 609 2.51 -23.10 21.69
N GLY A 610 2.44 -21.77 22.00
CA GLY A 610 3.43 -21.09 22.80
C GLY A 610 4.73 -20.81 22.03
N ALA A 611 4.64 -20.67 20.71
CA ALA A 611 5.80 -20.54 19.83
C ALA A 611 6.55 -19.21 20.01
N GLY A 612 5.86 -18.15 20.43
CA GLY A 612 6.46 -16.84 20.71
C GLY A 612 7.53 -16.86 21.79
N SER A 613 7.59 -17.93 22.60
CA SER A 613 8.63 -18.10 23.62
C SER A 613 9.36 -19.45 23.57
N ALA A 614 9.02 -20.29 22.59
CA ALA A 614 9.62 -21.61 22.46
C ALA A 614 11.09 -21.55 22.06
N ASP A 615 11.93 -22.36 22.73
CA ASP A 615 13.34 -22.55 22.42
C ASP A 615 13.76 -23.99 22.72
N GLY A 616 14.52 -24.61 21.83
CA GLY A 616 14.86 -26.04 21.91
C GLY A 616 13.71 -26.95 21.53
N LEU A 617 13.57 -28.08 22.23
CA LEU A 617 12.53 -29.08 21.94
C LEU A 617 11.14 -28.56 22.28
N ALA A 618 10.31 -28.36 21.26
CA ALA A 618 8.93 -27.91 21.36
C ALA A 618 7.97 -29.04 20.98
N ASN A 619 7.17 -29.50 21.94
CA ASN A 619 6.18 -30.53 21.64
C ASN A 619 5.05 -29.97 20.79
N VAL A 620 4.78 -30.62 19.66
CA VAL A 620 3.65 -30.25 18.80
C VAL A 620 2.32 -30.55 19.47
N SER A 621 1.39 -29.62 19.41
CA SER A 621 0.02 -29.78 19.88
C SER A 621 -0.83 -30.58 18.90
N VAL A 622 -0.55 -30.45 17.61
CA VAL A 622 -1.18 -31.16 16.50
C VAL A 622 -0.10 -31.72 15.58
N ASN A 623 -0.30 -32.97 15.14
CA ASN A 623 0.50 -33.61 14.10
C ASN A 623 -0.44 -34.35 13.15
N ILE A 624 -0.61 -33.83 11.95
CA ILE A 624 -1.39 -34.45 10.87
C ILE A 624 -0.42 -35.12 9.90
N ALA A 625 -0.62 -36.43 9.72
CA ALA A 625 0.23 -37.27 8.85
C ALA A 625 -0.49 -38.54 8.46
N GLY A 626 -0.19 -39.08 7.32
CA GLY A 626 -0.71 -40.38 6.85
C GLY A 626 -1.45 -40.25 5.50
N PRO A 627 -1.80 -41.37 4.89
CA PRO A 627 -2.31 -41.41 3.52
C PRO A 627 -3.65 -40.69 3.31
N ASN A 628 -4.51 -40.60 4.35
CA ASN A 628 -5.79 -39.88 4.23
C ASN A 628 -5.59 -38.36 4.27
N SER A 629 -4.51 -37.89 4.85
CA SER A 629 -4.21 -36.45 4.87
C SER A 629 -3.84 -35.88 3.50
N MET A 630 -3.51 -36.73 2.55
CA MET A 630 -3.05 -36.38 1.20
C MET A 630 -1.76 -35.54 1.18
N LEU A 631 -1.04 -35.49 2.29
CA LEU A 631 0.23 -34.75 2.42
C LEU A 631 1.39 -35.61 1.92
N GLY A 632 2.01 -35.20 0.85
CA GLY A 632 3.23 -35.80 0.30
C GLY A 632 4.37 -34.79 0.31
N ASN A 633 4.24 -33.72 -0.44
CA ASN A 633 5.20 -32.65 -0.49
C ASN A 633 4.48 -31.30 -0.26
N PRO A 634 4.10 -30.98 1.00
CA PRO A 634 3.47 -29.72 1.34
C PRO A 634 4.51 -28.59 1.34
N VAL A 635 4.69 -27.95 0.17
CA VAL A 635 5.78 -27.00 -0.09
C VAL A 635 5.54 -25.63 0.52
N ASP A 636 4.27 -25.26 0.74
CA ASP A 636 3.87 -24.00 1.34
C ASP A 636 2.53 -24.11 2.05
N LEU A 637 2.28 -23.21 3.01
CA LEU A 637 1.01 -23.13 3.73
C LEU A 637 0.68 -21.69 4.12
N MET A 638 -0.61 -21.44 4.33
CA MET A 638 -1.14 -20.19 4.87
C MET A 638 -2.22 -20.45 5.89
N LEU A 639 -2.08 -19.86 7.08
CA LEU A 639 -3.08 -19.91 8.15
C LEU A 639 -4.01 -18.70 8.04
N SER A 640 -5.31 -18.92 8.01
CA SER A 640 -6.28 -17.83 8.03
C SER A 640 -7.54 -18.24 8.75
N ASN A 641 -7.96 -17.43 9.74
CA ASN A 641 -9.17 -17.70 10.54
C ASN A 641 -9.21 -19.10 11.17
N GLY A 642 -8.07 -19.64 11.59
CA GLY A 642 -7.94 -20.98 12.14
C GLY A 642 -8.04 -22.12 11.12
N HIS A 643 -8.05 -21.80 9.82
CA HIS A 643 -7.96 -22.77 8.72
C HIS A 643 -6.55 -22.70 8.13
N VAL A 644 -5.97 -23.85 7.80
CA VAL A 644 -4.71 -23.89 7.03
C VAL A 644 -4.98 -24.34 5.61
N TYR A 645 -4.47 -23.56 4.67
CA TYR A 645 -4.41 -23.90 3.26
C TYR A 645 -2.99 -24.39 2.94
N VAL A 646 -2.87 -25.40 2.10
CA VAL A 646 -1.59 -26.05 1.80
C VAL A 646 -1.43 -26.22 0.31
N ALA A 647 -0.30 -25.76 -0.22
CA ALA A 647 0.15 -26.10 -1.57
C ALA A 647 0.85 -27.47 -1.52
N GLU A 648 0.18 -28.51 -2.02
CA GLU A 648 0.66 -29.87 -2.01
C GLU A 648 1.14 -30.28 -3.40
N LYS A 649 2.46 -30.29 -3.60
CA LYS A 649 3.09 -30.39 -4.92
C LYS A 649 3.09 -31.81 -5.49
N SER A 650 3.39 -32.82 -4.67
CA SER A 650 3.54 -34.21 -5.15
C SER A 650 2.24 -34.81 -5.67
N ASN A 651 1.14 -34.53 -5.02
CA ASN A 651 -0.19 -35.00 -5.42
C ASN A 651 -0.93 -33.99 -6.31
N GLY A 652 -0.34 -32.80 -6.54
CA GLY A 652 -0.90 -31.74 -7.38
C GLY A 652 -2.22 -31.21 -6.83
N MET A 653 -2.24 -30.72 -5.59
CA MET A 653 -3.46 -30.35 -4.89
C MET A 653 -3.29 -29.06 -4.07
N ILE A 654 -4.38 -28.35 -3.89
CA ILE A 654 -4.56 -27.42 -2.78
C ILE A 654 -5.45 -28.10 -1.75
N LEU A 655 -4.97 -28.17 -0.52
CA LEU A 655 -5.68 -28.77 0.61
C LEU A 655 -6.09 -27.69 1.62
N ARG A 656 -7.18 -27.92 2.31
CA ARG A 656 -7.61 -27.08 3.44
C ARG A 656 -7.98 -27.96 4.63
N PHE A 657 -7.43 -27.62 5.80
CA PHE A 657 -7.80 -28.22 7.08
C PHE A 657 -8.43 -27.16 7.97
N ASP A 658 -9.69 -27.38 8.36
CA ASP A 658 -10.43 -26.44 9.19
C ASP A 658 -10.08 -26.61 10.66
N ASN A 659 -10.09 -25.49 11.41
CA ASN A 659 -9.83 -25.44 12.84
C ASN A 659 -8.51 -26.15 13.23
N ILE A 660 -7.47 -25.91 12.46
CA ILE A 660 -6.19 -26.61 12.58
C ILE A 660 -5.57 -26.50 13.99
N LEU A 661 -5.72 -25.33 14.64
CA LEU A 661 -5.15 -25.08 15.98
C LEU A 661 -5.74 -25.98 17.07
N ASN A 662 -6.93 -26.55 16.84
CA ASN A 662 -7.63 -27.44 17.73
C ASN A 662 -7.92 -28.82 17.10
N ALA A 663 -7.27 -29.15 16.00
CA ALA A 663 -7.46 -30.43 15.32
C ALA A 663 -6.92 -31.61 16.17
N SER A 664 -7.44 -32.79 15.92
CA SER A 664 -6.87 -34.03 16.50
C SER A 664 -5.67 -34.46 15.70
N SER A 665 -4.60 -34.89 16.36
CA SER A 665 -3.46 -35.50 15.67
C SER A 665 -3.83 -36.83 15.02
N GLY A 666 -3.19 -37.16 13.90
CA GLY A 666 -3.32 -38.44 13.21
C GLY A 666 -3.55 -38.32 11.70
N ASP A 667 -3.99 -39.42 11.12
CA ASP A 667 -4.28 -39.54 9.69
C ASP A 667 -5.72 -39.07 9.41
N ILE A 668 -5.89 -37.77 9.21
CA ILE A 668 -7.19 -37.12 8.99
C ILE A 668 -7.31 -36.58 7.59
N ASP A 669 -8.51 -36.70 7.02
CA ASP A 669 -8.81 -36.12 5.70
C ASP A 669 -8.80 -34.59 5.77
N PRO A 670 -8.32 -33.89 4.72
CA PRO A 670 -8.55 -32.46 4.59
C PRO A 670 -10.05 -32.15 4.51
N THR A 671 -10.47 -31.03 5.07
CA THR A 671 -11.87 -30.59 5.00
C THR A 671 -12.27 -30.27 3.55
N PHE A 672 -11.31 -29.80 2.77
CA PHE A 672 -11.47 -29.50 1.36
C PHE A 672 -10.20 -29.83 0.58
N SER A 673 -10.36 -30.30 -0.65
CA SER A 673 -9.24 -30.53 -1.57
C SER A 673 -9.62 -30.14 -2.99
N MET A 674 -8.67 -29.54 -3.72
CA MET A 674 -8.82 -29.19 -5.14
C MET A 674 -7.59 -29.67 -5.90
N MET A 675 -7.82 -30.34 -7.05
CA MET A 675 -6.73 -30.67 -7.97
C MET A 675 -6.15 -29.39 -8.57
N TYR A 676 -4.85 -29.21 -8.44
CA TYR A 676 -4.12 -28.11 -8.99
C TYR A 676 -2.72 -28.52 -9.40
N PRO A 677 -2.31 -28.41 -10.69
CA PRO A 677 -1.04 -28.94 -11.14
C PRO A 677 0.15 -28.12 -10.64
N ALA A 678 1.11 -28.81 -10.04
CA ALA A 678 2.39 -28.25 -9.59
C ALA A 678 2.28 -26.94 -8.80
N PRO A 679 1.47 -26.87 -7.72
CA PRO A 679 1.42 -25.68 -6.89
C PRO A 679 2.75 -25.45 -6.18
N GLU A 680 3.17 -24.20 -6.09
CA GLU A 680 4.39 -23.78 -5.38
C GLU A 680 4.05 -23.01 -4.10
N SER A 681 3.08 -22.11 -4.15
CA SER A 681 2.65 -21.40 -2.96
C SER A 681 1.13 -21.16 -2.94
N VAL A 682 0.63 -20.79 -1.76
CA VAL A 682 -0.77 -20.45 -1.53
C VAL A 682 -0.86 -19.23 -0.63
N GLN A 683 -1.67 -18.26 -1.02
CA GLN A 683 -1.87 -17.02 -0.27
C GLN A 683 -3.34 -16.67 -0.19
N VAL A 684 -3.80 -16.23 0.98
CA VAL A 684 -5.16 -15.73 1.18
C VAL A 684 -5.24 -14.28 0.73
N LEU A 685 -6.25 -13.97 -0.09
CA LEU A 685 -6.51 -12.60 -0.54
C LEU A 685 -7.45 -11.91 0.46
N PRO A 686 -6.99 -10.96 1.27
CA PRO A 686 -7.83 -10.27 2.23
C PRO A 686 -8.90 -9.43 1.53
N VAL A 687 -10.05 -9.32 2.15
CA VAL A 687 -11.10 -8.35 1.75
C VAL A 687 -10.73 -7.00 2.34
N LYS A 688 -10.60 -5.96 1.51
CA LYS A 688 -10.61 -4.58 2.00
C LYS A 688 -12.01 -4.19 2.45
#